data_e18e0f7eef603c69a69634de0d23114f
#
_entry.id   e18e0f7eef603c69a69634de0d23114f
#
_cell.length_a   1.000
_cell.length_b   1.000
_cell.length_c   1.000
_cell.angle_alpha   90.00
_cell.angle_beta   90.00
_cell.angle_gamma   90.00
#
_symmetry.space_group_name_H-M   'P 1'
#
loop_
_entity.id
_entity.type
_entity.pdbx_description
1 polymer ?
#
loop_
_entity_poly.entity_id
_entity_poly.type
_entity_poly.pdbx_seq_one_letter_code
_entity_poly.pdbx_strand_id
1 'polypeptide(L)'
;MNGSLKHGVVLVGVVGALGAIGAGCLTRPVEHSDPSLKTNFTSVISNQAIDKIDLLFMVDNSASMGDKQDLLAAAVPDMLNRLVSPNCVDATGNPTGQTAQMGVCPGGSSPEFPPVHNMHIGIVTSSLGGRGGDQCNPADTNPANTSLNAHNDDKGELIIRGGASENDVADGNPSHMLAWFPSVSQNSNAATPPTTPIGMVGMRGQAGTLIGDFTDMIVGVHEHGCGFEAQNEAWYRFLVQPDPFDTITVGSSTNKASINGYDDTILRQRADFLRPDSLLAVIVVTDENEEVANPLAVGGQGWAFENANFPGNFTNSTAPQGTIECKNLDYNNVLTTGPNDPNCTSCAFIKGSPDFATRCPKDGTSAAPGYLDPTNDQINVRFFNQKQRFGVFAGYPTSRYVRGLTKRTVPDRTYEVDRSGNYIGDQDMYANCVNPIFATGLPTSSADPKALCNLKAGPRKASDVYYAAIAGVPHQLLQSKPGDMECPAGTNAADCPQKSKLSDADWTLITGRDPEHYDFRGIDFHMLESTAERTAQGSMANASKCPSTAADGCDPVNGREWATGKADLQFACIFKLSAPKDCTSKTFEGACDCAQTNSTSRNTSLCDKPAGSTGPGGHGTTQIYGKAYPSVREMIIAHALKDQGIVSSLCPIHESDNGMGDPLYGYRPAVKAIIDRLKVSLSTQCLPQKLTLDASGNVPCLILVTLPSGGCNAAIGLGDVDPTLLARFRASQHDTWIVNGGQKSGATDPSTLPTCQLTELNKNTNPNSFDANGSCAASNDSGWCYVEGKAAGSCPQSIIFTQGEPPPGAQVSLQCIEQANSLVGDGG
;
A
#
# COMPACT_ATOMS: atom_id res chain seq x y z
N MET A 1 -76.41 -29.83 -5.30
CA MET A 1 -75.86 -31.19 -5.27
C MET A 1 -74.96 -31.35 -6.50
N ASN A 2 -73.69 -31.04 -6.45
CA ASN A 2 -72.64 -31.37 -7.41
C ASN A 2 -71.38 -30.48 -7.10
N GLY A 3 -70.62 -30.90 -6.07
CA GLY A 3 -69.48 -30.13 -5.69
C GLY A 3 -68.40 -30.94 -4.91
N SER A 4 -68.59 -32.23 -4.78
CA SER A 4 -67.73 -33.01 -3.83
C SER A 4 -66.89 -34.08 -4.50
N LEU A 5 -66.89 -34.23 -5.84
CA LEU A 5 -66.15 -35.33 -6.47
C LEU A 5 -64.87 -34.89 -7.26
N LYS A 6 -64.57 -33.59 -7.35
CA LYS A 6 -63.41 -33.15 -8.10
C LYS A 6 -62.14 -32.96 -7.26
N HIS A 7 -62.23 -32.90 -5.93
CA HIS A 7 -61.08 -32.69 -5.06
C HIS A 7 -60.38 -33.97 -4.59
N GLY A 8 -61.07 -35.12 -4.61
CA GLY A 8 -60.52 -36.40 -4.21
C GLY A 8 -59.54 -37.01 -5.24
N VAL A 9 -59.80 -36.77 -6.52
CA VAL A 9 -58.95 -37.34 -7.59
C VAL A 9 -57.62 -36.60 -7.73
N VAL A 10 -57.57 -35.31 -7.42
CA VAL A 10 -56.33 -34.51 -7.45
C VAL A 10 -55.39 -34.87 -6.29
N LEU A 11 -55.96 -35.15 -5.11
CA LEU A 11 -55.12 -35.50 -3.93
C LEU A 11 -54.47 -36.88 -4.07
N VAL A 12 -55.13 -37.85 -4.69
CA VAL A 12 -54.57 -39.20 -4.91
C VAL A 12 -53.48 -39.14 -6.02
N GLY A 13 -53.62 -38.28 -7.01
CA GLY A 13 -52.62 -38.08 -8.05
C GLY A 13 -51.34 -37.44 -7.51
N VAL A 14 -51.47 -36.49 -6.59
CA VAL A 14 -50.30 -35.79 -6.01
C VAL A 14 -49.54 -36.70 -5.03
N VAL A 15 -50.23 -37.51 -4.23
CA VAL A 15 -49.57 -38.47 -3.33
C VAL A 15 -48.89 -39.59 -4.11
N GLY A 16 -49.46 -40.05 -5.23
CA GLY A 16 -48.84 -41.04 -6.11
C GLY A 16 -47.61 -40.48 -6.85
N ALA A 17 -47.61 -39.22 -7.24
CA ALA A 17 -46.47 -38.58 -7.88
C ALA A 17 -45.31 -38.30 -6.90
N LEU A 18 -45.60 -37.92 -5.66
CA LEU A 18 -44.58 -37.74 -4.60
C LEU A 18 -43.99 -39.09 -4.13
N GLY A 19 -44.76 -40.17 -4.16
CA GLY A 19 -44.23 -41.51 -3.87
C GLY A 19 -43.32 -42.07 -4.97
N ALA A 20 -43.58 -41.73 -6.24
CA ALA A 20 -42.73 -42.15 -7.37
C ALA A 20 -41.38 -41.36 -7.43
N ILE A 21 -41.37 -40.11 -6.95
CA ILE A 21 -40.13 -39.31 -6.88
C ILE A 21 -39.24 -39.78 -5.72
N GLY A 22 -39.81 -40.23 -4.62
CA GLY A 22 -39.06 -40.78 -3.46
C GLY A 22 -38.45 -42.16 -3.71
N ALA A 23 -39.03 -43.01 -4.58
CA ALA A 23 -38.48 -44.30 -4.89
C ALA A 23 -37.39 -44.29 -6.02
N GLY A 24 -37.35 -43.22 -6.80
CA GLY A 24 -36.33 -43.07 -7.88
C GLY A 24 -34.94 -42.66 -7.39
N CYS A 25 -34.83 -42.11 -6.18
CA CYS A 25 -33.56 -41.68 -5.61
C CYS A 25 -32.87 -42.76 -4.74
N LEU A 26 -33.53 -43.84 -4.40
CA LEU A 26 -33.02 -44.86 -3.48
C LEU A 26 -32.45 -46.12 -4.17
N THR A 27 -32.48 -46.20 -5.51
CA THR A 27 -31.99 -47.38 -6.26
C THR A 27 -30.94 -47.04 -7.33
N ARG A 28 -30.26 -45.90 -7.27
CA ARG A 28 -28.99 -45.79 -8.00
C ARG A 28 -27.93 -46.50 -7.18
N PRO A 29 -27.28 -47.52 -7.72
CA PRO A 29 -26.08 -48.04 -7.12
C PRO A 29 -25.07 -46.87 -7.12
N VAL A 30 -24.75 -46.34 -5.95
CA VAL A 30 -23.55 -45.54 -5.78
C VAL A 30 -22.42 -46.56 -5.99
N GLU A 31 -21.83 -46.56 -7.19
CA GLU A 31 -20.55 -47.20 -7.33
C GLU A 31 -19.63 -46.57 -6.30
N HIS A 32 -19.11 -47.38 -5.40
CA HIS A 32 -18.01 -46.98 -4.54
C HIS A 32 -16.84 -46.64 -5.49
N SER A 33 -16.72 -45.37 -5.87
CA SER A 33 -15.41 -44.89 -6.32
C SER A 33 -14.62 -44.71 -5.04
N ASP A 34 -13.56 -45.49 -4.89
CA ASP A 34 -12.54 -45.23 -3.89
C ASP A 34 -12.20 -43.73 -3.92
N PRO A 35 -12.16 -43.03 -2.78
CA PRO A 35 -11.75 -41.64 -2.76
C PRO A 35 -10.30 -41.59 -3.19
N SER A 36 -10.07 -41.35 -4.48
CA SER A 36 -8.75 -40.99 -4.96
C SER A 36 -8.47 -39.56 -4.54
N LEU A 37 -7.88 -39.36 -3.38
CA LEU A 37 -7.23 -38.14 -2.97
C LEU A 37 -5.99 -37.96 -3.86
N LYS A 38 -6.20 -37.55 -5.09
CA LYS A 38 -5.16 -36.94 -5.91
C LYS A 38 -5.09 -35.48 -5.59
N THR A 39 -4.29 -35.11 -4.61
CA THR A 39 -3.86 -33.75 -4.41
C THR A 39 -2.88 -33.41 -5.52
N ASN A 40 -3.39 -32.90 -6.63
CA ASN A 40 -2.55 -32.29 -7.65
C ASN A 40 -2.13 -30.92 -7.14
N PHE A 41 -0.87 -30.79 -6.78
CA PHE A 41 -0.26 -29.50 -6.48
C PHE A 41 0.24 -28.90 -7.78
N THR A 42 -0.36 -27.79 -8.21
CA THR A 42 0.14 -27.00 -9.34
C THR A 42 0.63 -25.66 -8.78
N SER A 43 1.91 -25.43 -8.86
CA SER A 43 2.51 -24.14 -8.54
C SER A 43 3.14 -23.55 -9.78
N VAL A 44 2.87 -22.28 -10.05
CA VAL A 44 3.67 -21.53 -11.01
C VAL A 44 4.91 -21.09 -10.27
N ILE A 45 6.04 -21.69 -10.60
CA ILE A 45 7.33 -21.26 -10.07
C ILE A 45 7.77 -20.07 -10.90
N SER A 46 7.88 -18.91 -10.30
CA SER A 46 8.67 -17.82 -10.85
C SER A 46 10.13 -18.23 -10.73
N ASN A 47 10.75 -18.56 -11.87
CA ASN A 47 12.11 -19.14 -11.89
C ASN A 47 13.22 -18.13 -11.67
N GLN A 48 12.90 -16.86 -11.50
CA GLN A 48 13.84 -15.84 -11.11
C GLN A 48 13.47 -15.40 -9.71
N ALA A 49 14.39 -15.56 -8.76
CA ALA A 49 14.41 -14.69 -7.61
C ALA A 49 14.31 -13.26 -8.17
N ILE A 50 13.32 -12.50 -7.70
CA ILE A 50 13.17 -11.12 -8.16
C ILE A 50 14.42 -10.39 -7.69
N ASP A 51 15.30 -10.04 -8.62
CA ASP A 51 16.55 -9.33 -8.37
C ASP A 51 16.42 -7.81 -8.57
N LYS A 52 15.24 -7.37 -9.01
CA LYS A 52 14.92 -5.97 -9.32
C LYS A 52 13.85 -5.45 -8.38
N ILE A 53 14.08 -4.28 -7.82
CA ILE A 53 13.11 -3.60 -6.97
C ILE A 53 12.90 -2.17 -7.46
N ASP A 54 11.63 -1.77 -7.60
CA ASP A 54 11.21 -0.39 -7.80
C ASP A 54 10.65 0.13 -6.47
N LEU A 55 11.35 1.06 -5.84
CA LEU A 55 10.96 1.69 -4.58
C LEU A 55 10.41 3.08 -4.86
N LEU A 56 9.11 3.28 -4.70
CA LEU A 56 8.49 4.60 -4.75
C LEU A 56 8.20 5.09 -3.34
N PHE A 57 8.83 6.18 -2.95
CA PHE A 57 8.51 6.89 -1.73
C PHE A 57 7.51 8.00 -2.04
N MET A 58 6.37 7.96 -1.39
CA MET A 58 5.51 9.12 -1.24
C MET A 58 5.84 9.76 0.11
N VAL A 59 6.49 10.91 0.06
CA VAL A 59 6.88 11.64 1.28
C VAL A 59 6.05 12.90 1.37
N ASP A 60 5.30 12.98 2.43
CA ASP A 60 4.51 14.16 2.74
C ASP A 60 5.41 15.37 2.94
N ASN A 61 5.07 16.48 2.28
CA ASN A 61 5.78 17.76 2.35
C ASN A 61 4.95 18.89 2.98
N SER A 62 3.89 18.53 3.73
CA SER A 62 3.12 19.46 4.53
C SER A 62 3.90 20.02 5.72
N ALA A 63 3.34 21.08 6.29
CA ALA A 63 3.95 21.80 7.40
C ALA A 63 4.03 20.96 8.66
N SER A 64 4.82 20.36 9.19
CA SER A 64 5.07 19.51 10.36
C SER A 64 5.93 18.26 10.03
N MET A 65 6.21 18.03 8.75
CA MET A 65 6.92 16.81 8.36
C MET A 65 8.45 16.83 8.53
N GLY A 66 9.08 17.97 8.73
CA GLY A 66 10.55 18.10 8.73
C GLY A 66 11.27 17.19 9.74
N ASP A 67 10.76 17.11 10.98
CA ASP A 67 11.30 16.22 12.02
C ASP A 67 11.09 14.71 11.67
N LYS A 68 10.03 14.36 10.93
CA LYS A 68 9.77 13.00 10.47
C LYS A 68 10.64 12.66 9.25
N GLN A 69 10.87 13.62 8.37
CA GLN A 69 11.79 13.47 7.24
C GLN A 69 13.23 13.27 7.72
N ASP A 70 13.65 13.93 8.80
CA ASP A 70 14.95 13.70 9.44
C ASP A 70 15.08 12.26 9.97
N LEU A 71 14.04 11.71 10.60
CA LEU A 71 14.02 10.32 11.05
C LEU A 71 14.04 9.34 9.87
N LEU A 72 13.35 9.66 8.77
CA LEU A 72 13.40 8.86 7.55
C LEU A 72 14.81 8.86 6.95
N ALA A 73 15.43 10.03 6.80
CA ALA A 73 16.78 10.20 6.30
C ALA A 73 17.82 9.44 7.15
N ALA A 74 17.58 9.33 8.46
CA ALA A 74 18.42 8.54 9.35
C ALA A 74 18.24 7.02 9.18
N ALA A 75 17.05 6.55 8.76
CA ALA A 75 16.75 5.12 8.58
C ALA A 75 17.12 4.57 7.19
N VAL A 76 17.26 5.45 6.18
CA VAL A 76 17.60 5.08 4.80
C VAL A 76 18.88 4.24 4.69
N PRO A 77 19.99 4.58 5.37
CA PRO A 77 21.19 3.77 5.29
C PRO A 77 20.97 2.32 5.72
N ASP A 78 20.19 2.10 6.77
CA ASP A 78 19.89 0.76 7.27
C ASP A 78 19.08 -0.05 6.25
N MET A 79 18.11 0.58 5.57
CA MET A 79 17.29 -0.05 4.55
C MET A 79 18.13 -0.44 3.32
N LEU A 80 18.86 0.50 2.75
CA LEU A 80 19.64 0.26 1.54
C LEU A 80 20.77 -0.74 1.79
N ASN A 81 21.48 -0.61 2.92
CA ASN A 81 22.52 -1.56 3.31
C ASN A 81 21.96 -2.97 3.45
N ARG A 82 20.80 -3.15 4.08
CA ARG A 82 20.22 -4.48 4.26
C ARG A 82 19.72 -5.10 2.95
N LEU A 83 19.24 -4.31 2.00
CA LEU A 83 18.86 -4.79 0.66
C LEU A 83 20.10 -5.27 -0.12
N VAL A 84 21.21 -4.52 -0.06
CA VAL A 84 22.44 -4.81 -0.81
C VAL A 84 23.31 -5.86 -0.10
N SER A 85 23.35 -5.82 1.22
CA SER A 85 24.15 -6.72 2.08
C SER A 85 23.26 -7.34 3.16
N PRO A 86 22.42 -8.32 2.79
CA PRO A 86 21.46 -8.94 3.71
C PRO A 86 22.13 -9.54 4.94
N ASN A 87 21.37 -9.68 6.02
CA ASN A 87 21.87 -10.36 7.21
C ASN A 87 22.20 -11.82 6.90
N CYS A 88 23.23 -12.33 7.54
CA CYS A 88 23.55 -13.74 7.53
C CYS A 88 22.72 -14.49 8.56
N VAL A 89 22.11 -15.60 8.14
CA VAL A 89 21.32 -16.49 8.99
C VAL A 89 21.96 -17.87 9.12
N ASP A 90 21.78 -18.49 10.26
CA ASP A 90 22.20 -19.87 10.49
C ASP A 90 21.26 -20.88 9.80
N ALA A 91 21.53 -22.17 9.94
CA ALA A 91 20.71 -23.24 9.33
C ALA A 91 19.26 -23.29 9.85
N THR A 92 18.95 -22.59 10.93
CA THR A 92 17.61 -22.49 11.51
C THR A 92 16.92 -21.18 11.17
N GLY A 93 17.59 -20.30 10.38
CA GLY A 93 17.08 -19.01 9.96
C GLY A 93 17.27 -17.86 10.95
N ASN A 94 18.01 -18.08 12.04
CA ASN A 94 18.29 -17.03 13.01
C ASN A 94 19.47 -16.15 12.56
N PRO A 95 19.38 -14.81 12.75
CA PRO A 95 20.47 -13.91 12.42
C PRO A 95 21.74 -14.24 13.20
N THR A 96 22.89 -14.25 12.49
CA THR A 96 24.22 -14.49 13.11
C THR A 96 24.89 -13.23 13.62
N GLY A 97 24.26 -12.05 13.44
CA GLY A 97 24.86 -10.75 13.72
C GLY A 97 25.88 -10.28 12.67
N GLN A 98 26.00 -11.00 11.55
CA GLN A 98 26.87 -10.66 10.42
C GLN A 98 26.03 -10.36 9.18
N THR A 99 26.60 -9.61 8.24
CA THR A 99 26.00 -9.29 6.95
C THR A 99 26.76 -9.96 5.82
N ALA A 100 26.05 -10.27 4.73
CA ALA A 100 26.66 -10.84 3.55
C ALA A 100 27.63 -9.84 2.89
N GLN A 101 28.85 -10.27 2.61
CA GLN A 101 29.82 -9.49 1.87
C GLN A 101 29.86 -9.99 0.43
N MET A 102 29.49 -9.13 -0.54
CA MET A 102 29.31 -9.52 -1.94
C MET A 102 28.46 -10.79 -2.12
N GLY A 103 27.38 -10.90 -1.33
CA GLY A 103 26.48 -12.05 -1.38
C GLY A 103 26.94 -13.29 -0.63
N VAL A 104 28.10 -13.28 0.04
CA VAL A 104 28.67 -14.43 0.73
C VAL A 104 28.65 -14.21 2.25
N CYS A 105 28.14 -15.19 2.98
CA CYS A 105 28.15 -15.23 4.44
C CYS A 105 29.27 -16.15 4.97
N PRO A 106 29.93 -15.80 6.08
CA PRO A 106 30.98 -16.61 6.65
C PRO A 106 30.46 -17.83 7.44
N GLY A 107 31.32 -18.85 7.62
CA GLY A 107 31.12 -19.89 8.63
C GLY A 107 29.97 -20.86 8.43
N GLY A 108 29.46 -21.04 7.22
CA GLY A 108 28.35 -21.97 6.94
C GLY A 108 26.96 -21.35 7.19
N SER A 109 26.89 -20.03 7.39
CA SER A 109 25.67 -19.26 7.32
C SER A 109 25.35 -18.84 5.88
N SER A 110 24.10 -18.41 5.61
CA SER A 110 23.64 -17.95 4.31
C SER A 110 22.96 -16.58 4.41
N PRO A 111 22.93 -15.79 3.34
CA PRO A 111 22.13 -14.58 3.31
C PRO A 111 20.65 -14.89 3.56
N GLU A 112 19.96 -14.03 4.30
CA GLU A 112 18.51 -14.19 4.56
C GLU A 112 17.64 -14.09 3.31
N PHE A 113 18.16 -13.47 2.25
CA PHE A 113 17.65 -13.44 0.87
C PHE A 113 18.82 -13.08 -0.07
N PRO A 114 18.69 -13.32 -1.39
CA PRO A 114 19.71 -12.89 -2.35
C PRO A 114 19.88 -11.37 -2.33
N PRO A 115 21.11 -10.83 -2.32
CA PRO A 115 21.35 -9.40 -2.40
C PRO A 115 20.64 -8.78 -3.61
N VAL A 116 20.03 -7.63 -3.40
CA VAL A 116 19.42 -6.87 -4.47
C VAL A 116 20.51 -6.10 -5.22
N HIS A 117 20.62 -6.34 -6.52
CA HIS A 117 21.64 -5.74 -7.37
C HIS A 117 21.07 -4.75 -8.40
N ASN A 118 19.76 -4.50 -8.37
CA ASN A 118 19.11 -3.67 -9.35
C ASN A 118 17.92 -2.93 -8.73
N MET A 119 18.09 -1.63 -8.47
CA MET A 119 17.07 -0.81 -7.81
C MET A 119 16.76 0.45 -8.61
N HIS A 120 15.47 0.80 -8.70
CA HIS A 120 15.01 2.13 -9.00
C HIS A 120 14.40 2.74 -7.74
N ILE A 121 14.77 3.98 -7.42
CA ILE A 121 14.27 4.70 -6.24
C ILE A 121 13.79 6.06 -6.71
N GLY A 122 12.49 6.33 -6.46
CA GLY A 122 11.87 7.60 -6.80
C GLY A 122 11.12 8.19 -5.62
N ILE A 123 10.96 9.51 -5.61
CA ILE A 123 10.17 10.24 -4.62
C ILE A 123 9.07 11.03 -5.34
N VAL A 124 7.85 10.93 -4.84
CA VAL A 124 6.74 11.85 -5.11
C VAL A 124 6.30 12.49 -3.80
N THR A 125 5.74 13.70 -3.85
CA THR A 125 5.24 14.38 -2.66
C THR A 125 3.72 14.33 -2.56
N SER A 126 3.15 14.73 -1.41
CA SER A 126 1.71 14.85 -1.20
C SER A 126 1.07 16.04 -1.92
N SER A 127 1.85 16.96 -2.49
CA SER A 127 1.36 18.21 -3.10
C SER A 127 0.88 18.03 -4.53
N LEU A 128 -0.43 18.16 -4.75
CA LEU A 128 -1.08 18.09 -6.08
C LEU A 128 -1.77 19.40 -6.50
N GLY A 129 -1.39 20.52 -5.86
CA GLY A 129 -2.01 21.83 -6.10
C GLY A 129 -3.45 21.93 -5.66
N GLY A 130 -4.08 23.04 -5.92
CA GLY A 130 -5.47 23.33 -5.54
C GLY A 130 -6.54 22.64 -6.37
N ARG A 131 -6.20 21.81 -7.32
CA ARG A 131 -7.09 20.95 -8.11
C ARG A 131 -8.36 21.66 -8.64
N GLY A 132 -8.20 22.92 -9.02
CA GLY A 132 -9.28 23.81 -9.46
C GLY A 132 -9.80 24.76 -8.37
N GLY A 133 -9.40 24.57 -7.12
CA GLY A 133 -9.62 25.50 -5.99
C GLY A 133 -8.66 26.67 -5.98
N ASP A 134 -8.76 27.51 -4.94
CA ASP A 134 -7.97 28.73 -4.75
C ASP A 134 -6.83 28.58 -3.74
N GLN A 135 -6.70 27.39 -3.13
CA GLN A 135 -5.61 27.08 -2.22
C GLN A 135 -4.46 26.36 -2.95
N CYS A 136 -3.31 26.27 -2.30
CA CYS A 136 -2.12 25.60 -2.81
C CYS A 136 -1.68 26.15 -4.17
N ASN A 137 -1.42 27.43 -4.23
CA ASN A 137 -0.95 28.07 -5.44
C ASN A 137 0.48 27.61 -5.76
N PRO A 138 0.77 27.11 -6.98
CA PRO A 138 2.10 26.65 -7.36
C PRO A 138 3.17 27.74 -7.40
N ALA A 139 2.75 29.03 -7.35
CA ALA A 139 3.67 30.17 -7.31
C ALA A 139 4.01 30.63 -5.88
N ASP A 140 3.49 30.00 -4.85
CA ASP A 140 3.81 30.36 -3.48
C ASP A 140 5.27 30.06 -3.17
N THR A 141 5.85 30.90 -2.33
CA THR A 141 7.25 30.75 -1.90
C THR A 141 7.32 30.13 -0.52
N ASN A 142 8.42 29.44 -0.25
CA ASN A 142 8.73 28.90 1.06
C ASN A 142 8.77 30.04 2.10
N PRO A 143 7.97 30.00 3.16
CA PRO A 143 7.89 31.08 4.15
C PRO A 143 9.18 31.27 4.96
N ALA A 144 10.02 30.25 5.07
CA ALA A 144 11.32 30.35 5.73
C ALA A 144 12.41 30.90 4.81
N ASN A 145 12.30 30.66 3.51
CA ASN A 145 13.26 31.14 2.49
C ASN A 145 12.52 31.54 1.21
N THR A 146 12.14 32.79 1.10
CA THR A 146 11.33 33.31 -0.02
C THR A 146 12.05 33.32 -1.38
N SER A 147 13.27 32.84 -1.45
CA SER A 147 13.97 32.58 -2.74
C SER A 147 13.64 31.20 -3.31
N LEU A 148 13.03 30.32 -2.51
CA LEU A 148 12.62 28.97 -2.88
C LEU A 148 11.11 28.89 -3.10
N ASN A 149 10.66 27.91 -3.86
CA ASN A 149 9.24 27.59 -4.03
C ASN A 149 8.70 26.83 -2.80
N ALA A 150 7.43 26.96 -2.50
CA ALA A 150 6.78 26.18 -1.46
C ALA A 150 6.46 24.73 -1.90
N HIS A 151 6.54 24.45 -3.19
CA HIS A 151 6.24 23.14 -3.78
C HIS A 151 4.80 22.63 -3.49
N ASN A 152 3.85 23.56 -3.61
CA ASN A 152 2.43 23.27 -3.41
C ASN A 152 1.82 22.39 -4.51
N ASP A 153 2.48 22.23 -5.66
CA ASP A 153 2.00 21.47 -6.81
C ASP A 153 3.15 20.76 -7.54
N ASP A 154 3.60 19.66 -6.95
CA ASP A 154 4.56 18.75 -7.59
C ASP A 154 3.88 17.78 -8.58
N LYS A 155 2.55 17.86 -8.75
CA LYS A 155 1.74 17.13 -9.75
C LYS A 155 1.81 15.60 -9.66
N GLY A 156 2.44 15.04 -8.63
CA GLY A 156 2.73 13.60 -8.57
C GLY A 156 3.83 13.18 -9.54
N GLU A 157 4.65 14.11 -10.03
CA GLU A 157 5.87 13.85 -10.77
C GLU A 157 6.99 13.42 -9.82
N LEU A 158 7.97 12.66 -10.34
CA LEU A 158 9.18 12.35 -9.57
C LEU A 158 10.03 13.61 -9.38
N ILE A 159 10.53 13.79 -8.16
CA ILE A 159 11.39 14.89 -7.78
C ILE A 159 12.83 14.41 -7.57
N ILE A 160 13.81 15.27 -7.89
CA ILE A 160 15.25 15.06 -7.63
C ILE A 160 15.92 16.27 -7.00
N ARG A 161 15.15 17.27 -6.57
CA ARG A 161 15.71 18.38 -5.79
C ARG A 161 16.34 17.83 -4.51
N GLY A 162 17.52 18.34 -4.16
CA GLY A 162 18.29 17.80 -3.04
C GLY A 162 18.80 18.89 -2.09
N GLY A 163 18.88 18.52 -0.81
CA GLY A 163 19.37 19.39 0.24
C GLY A 163 18.55 20.68 0.43
N ALA A 164 19.01 21.55 1.32
CA ALA A 164 18.34 22.81 1.64
C ALA A 164 18.36 23.85 0.51
N SER A 165 19.16 23.66 -0.53
CA SER A 165 19.31 24.58 -1.66
C SER A 165 18.52 24.16 -2.89
N GLU A 166 17.82 23.04 -2.85
CA GLU A 166 17.00 22.47 -3.94
C GLU A 166 17.76 22.26 -5.27
N ASN A 167 19.07 22.08 -5.21
CA ASN A 167 19.79 21.70 -6.41
C ASN A 167 19.46 20.26 -6.79
N ASP A 168 19.26 20.00 -8.08
CA ASP A 168 19.05 18.67 -8.58
C ASP A 168 20.19 17.73 -8.18
N VAL A 169 19.86 16.58 -7.66
CA VAL A 169 20.79 15.46 -7.47
C VAL A 169 21.19 14.95 -8.85
N ALA A 170 22.47 15.13 -9.21
CA ALA A 170 22.94 14.90 -10.57
C ALA A 170 22.70 13.47 -11.07
N ASP A 171 22.85 12.50 -10.19
CA ASP A 171 22.67 11.07 -10.50
C ASP A 171 21.18 10.69 -10.72
N GLY A 172 20.23 11.57 -10.36
CA GLY A 172 18.80 11.42 -10.66
C GLY A 172 18.43 11.78 -12.10
N ASN A 173 19.29 12.46 -12.85
CA ASN A 173 19.01 12.89 -14.21
C ASN A 173 19.33 11.79 -15.24
N PRO A 174 18.60 11.70 -16.38
CA PRO A 174 17.46 12.54 -16.78
C PRO A 174 16.09 11.99 -16.33
N SER A 175 16.01 10.83 -15.67
CA SER A 175 14.77 10.11 -15.41
C SER A 175 14.07 10.54 -14.12
N HIS A 176 14.65 11.48 -13.38
CA HIS A 176 14.17 11.98 -12.09
C HIS A 176 14.07 10.88 -11.01
N MET A 177 14.95 9.89 -11.06
CA MET A 177 15.04 8.80 -10.09
C MET A 177 16.49 8.37 -9.91
N LEU A 178 16.79 7.72 -8.78
CA LEU A 178 18.06 7.02 -8.61
C LEU A 178 17.95 5.60 -9.18
N ALA A 179 18.89 5.24 -10.04
CA ALA A 179 19.02 3.89 -10.56
C ALA A 179 20.35 3.30 -10.10
N TRP A 180 20.31 2.19 -9.36
CA TRP A 180 21.51 1.58 -8.81
C TRP A 180 21.76 0.20 -9.40
N PHE A 181 22.97 0.07 -10.01
CA PHE A 181 23.47 -1.15 -10.62
C PHE A 181 24.95 -1.32 -10.24
N PRO A 182 25.33 -2.39 -9.52
CA PRO A 182 26.71 -2.56 -9.04
C PRO A 182 27.70 -2.90 -10.15
N SER A 183 27.26 -3.32 -11.34
CA SER A 183 28.12 -3.61 -12.47
C SER A 183 27.81 -2.76 -13.70
N VAL A 184 28.86 -2.32 -14.41
CA VAL A 184 28.74 -1.53 -15.64
C VAL A 184 28.00 -2.28 -16.75
N SER A 185 28.08 -3.61 -16.78
CA SER A 185 27.39 -4.44 -17.78
C SER A 185 25.86 -4.41 -17.63
N GLN A 186 25.36 -4.23 -16.42
CA GLN A 186 23.90 -4.08 -16.17
C GLN A 186 23.39 -2.70 -16.59
N ASN A 187 24.23 -1.67 -16.51
CA ASN A 187 23.88 -0.33 -16.94
C ASN A 187 23.76 -0.20 -18.46
N SER A 188 24.38 -1.09 -19.22
CA SER A 188 24.35 -1.05 -20.70
C SER A 188 22.99 -1.36 -21.31
N ASN A 189 22.04 -1.88 -20.54
CA ASN A 189 20.69 -2.26 -21.02
C ASN A 189 19.62 -1.19 -20.76
N ALA A 190 19.93 -0.13 -20.03
CA ALA A 190 19.01 1.00 -19.89
C ALA A 190 18.99 1.79 -21.21
N ALA A 191 17.82 2.24 -21.63
CA ALA A 191 17.66 3.09 -22.83
C ALA A 191 18.50 4.38 -22.74
N THR A 192 18.76 4.84 -21.53
CA THR A 192 19.74 5.85 -21.14
C THR A 192 20.33 5.40 -19.79
N PRO A 193 21.36 4.55 -19.82
CA PRO A 193 22.01 4.21 -18.57
C PRO A 193 22.60 5.49 -17.96
N PRO A 194 22.55 5.66 -16.63
CA PRO A 194 23.39 6.65 -16.00
C PRO A 194 24.81 6.40 -16.50
N THR A 195 25.44 7.44 -17.04
CA THR A 195 26.78 7.37 -17.64
C THR A 195 27.84 6.94 -16.62
N THR A 196 27.50 7.02 -15.34
CA THR A 196 28.30 6.53 -14.22
C THR A 196 27.37 5.73 -13.32
N PRO A 197 27.65 4.43 -13.03
CA PRO A 197 26.92 3.74 -12.00
C PRO A 197 27.00 4.59 -10.74
N ILE A 198 25.86 4.86 -10.11
CA ILE A 198 25.85 5.46 -8.78
C ILE A 198 26.76 4.58 -7.94
N GLY A 199 27.84 5.16 -7.44
CA GLY A 199 28.91 4.43 -6.81
C GLY A 199 28.46 3.59 -5.63
N MET A 200 29.37 2.99 -4.94
CA MET A 200 29.08 2.16 -3.79
C MET A 200 28.11 2.82 -2.83
N VAL A 201 27.30 2.01 -2.16
CA VAL A 201 26.49 2.44 -1.02
C VAL A 201 27.41 3.22 -0.07
N GLY A 202 27.23 4.53 -0.04
CA GLY A 202 28.08 5.46 0.71
C GLY A 202 27.48 5.81 2.06
N MET A 203 28.04 6.87 2.67
CA MET A 203 27.50 7.42 3.91
C MET A 203 26.61 8.63 3.63
N ARG A 204 25.70 8.95 4.56
CA ARG A 204 24.89 10.15 4.55
C ARG A 204 25.76 11.40 4.28
N GLY A 205 25.31 12.27 3.36
CA GLY A 205 26.01 13.49 2.99
C GLY A 205 27.22 13.31 2.06
N GLN A 206 27.42 12.10 1.52
CA GLN A 206 28.44 11.82 0.53
C GLN A 206 27.81 11.84 -0.87
N ALA A 207 27.83 12.98 -1.55
CA ALA A 207 27.31 13.13 -2.90
C ALA A 207 27.93 12.11 -3.89
N GLY A 208 27.17 11.65 -4.87
CA GLY A 208 27.59 10.63 -5.82
C GLY A 208 27.59 9.21 -5.24
N THR A 209 26.90 9.00 -4.12
CA THR A 209 26.65 7.69 -3.54
C THR A 209 25.14 7.49 -3.35
N LEU A 210 24.66 6.25 -3.48
CA LEU A 210 23.23 5.94 -3.38
C LEU A 210 22.61 6.46 -2.07
N ILE A 211 23.26 6.24 -0.94
CA ILE A 211 22.78 6.70 0.36
C ILE A 211 22.84 8.24 0.44
N GLY A 212 23.94 8.86 0.00
CA GLY A 212 24.09 10.31 0.04
C GLY A 212 23.03 11.01 -0.79
N ASP A 213 22.90 10.61 -2.05
CA ASP A 213 21.97 11.20 -3.00
C ASP A 213 20.50 11.01 -2.59
N PHE A 214 20.14 9.81 -2.11
CA PHE A 214 18.79 9.59 -1.64
C PHE A 214 18.47 10.37 -0.36
N THR A 215 19.43 10.50 0.55
CA THR A 215 19.28 11.33 1.75
C THR A 215 19.09 12.80 1.37
N ASP A 216 19.87 13.30 0.40
CA ASP A 216 19.73 14.67 -0.08
C ASP A 216 18.37 14.90 -0.74
N MET A 217 17.85 13.93 -1.51
CA MET A 217 16.50 14.00 -2.07
C MET A 217 15.41 14.06 -0.99
N ILE A 218 15.55 13.29 0.11
CA ILE A 218 14.59 13.35 1.23
C ILE A 218 14.62 14.75 1.88
N VAL A 219 15.78 15.32 2.11
CA VAL A 219 15.92 16.70 2.62
C VAL A 219 15.30 17.71 1.66
N GLY A 220 15.47 17.50 0.33
CA GLY A 220 14.90 18.35 -0.71
C GLY A 220 13.36 18.24 -0.87
N VAL A 221 12.70 17.35 -0.17
CA VAL A 221 11.22 17.30 -0.12
C VAL A 221 10.67 18.56 0.56
N HIS A 222 11.35 19.05 1.59
CA HIS A 222 10.93 20.18 2.46
C HIS A 222 9.59 19.95 3.19
N GLU A 223 9.10 20.98 3.91
CA GLU A 223 7.89 20.92 4.72
C GLU A 223 7.02 22.18 4.58
N HIS A 224 6.84 22.68 3.37
CA HIS A 224 6.02 23.85 3.10
C HIS A 224 5.05 23.65 1.94
N GLY A 225 4.81 22.40 1.56
CA GLY A 225 3.89 22.02 0.51
C GLY A 225 2.41 22.28 0.83
N CYS A 226 1.56 21.78 -0.05
CA CYS A 226 0.11 21.95 0.06
C CYS A 226 -0.42 21.30 1.34
N GLY A 227 -1.16 22.08 2.16
CA GLY A 227 -1.85 21.57 3.34
C GLY A 227 -3.19 20.89 3.02
N PHE A 228 -3.44 20.57 1.74
CA PHE A 228 -4.41 19.57 1.30
C PHE A 228 -3.63 18.39 0.74
N GLU A 229 -3.23 17.52 1.64
CA GLU A 229 -2.31 16.44 1.37
C GLU A 229 -2.97 15.35 0.53
N ALA A 230 -2.37 15.03 -0.60
CA ALA A 230 -2.85 14.02 -1.54
C ALA A 230 -1.98 12.76 -1.54
N GLN A 231 -1.72 12.20 -0.36
CA GLN A 231 -0.75 11.12 -0.18
C GLN A 231 -1.02 9.95 -1.12
N ASN A 232 -2.24 9.42 -1.11
CA ASN A 232 -2.59 8.26 -1.94
C ASN A 232 -2.83 8.64 -3.40
N GLU A 233 -3.40 9.80 -3.65
CA GLU A 233 -3.61 10.28 -5.02
C GLU A 233 -2.30 10.56 -5.74
N ALA A 234 -1.25 11.04 -5.05
CA ALA A 234 0.05 11.33 -5.65
C ALA A 234 0.70 10.07 -6.26
N TRP A 235 0.87 8.99 -5.47
CA TRP A 235 1.41 7.74 -6.01
C TRP A 235 0.47 7.05 -7.00
N TYR A 236 -0.87 7.16 -6.79
CA TYR A 236 -1.85 6.60 -7.74
C TYR A 236 -1.74 7.29 -9.10
N ARG A 237 -1.69 8.61 -9.10
CA ARG A 237 -1.49 9.41 -10.30
C ARG A 237 -0.19 9.03 -11.02
N PHE A 238 0.90 8.87 -10.29
CA PHE A 238 2.18 8.48 -10.86
C PHE A 238 2.18 7.05 -11.41
N LEU A 239 1.73 6.06 -10.63
CA LEU A 239 1.89 4.64 -10.98
C LEU A 239 0.73 4.06 -11.79
N VAL A 240 -0.51 4.46 -11.46
CA VAL A 240 -1.72 3.72 -11.84
C VAL A 240 -2.57 4.44 -12.87
N GLN A 241 -2.78 5.74 -12.72
CA GLN A 241 -3.71 6.48 -13.59
C GLN A 241 -3.31 6.33 -15.07
N PRO A 242 -4.15 5.69 -15.92
CA PRO A 242 -3.72 5.37 -17.29
C PRO A 242 -3.47 6.62 -18.12
N ASP A 243 -4.29 7.64 -17.92
CA ASP A 243 -4.35 8.88 -18.69
C ASP A 243 -4.18 10.10 -17.76
N PRO A 244 -2.99 10.28 -17.13
CA PRO A 244 -2.75 11.40 -16.22
C PRO A 244 -3.01 12.73 -16.94
N PHE A 245 -3.81 13.58 -16.31
CA PHE A 245 -4.19 14.87 -16.92
C PHE A 245 -3.07 15.92 -16.76
N ASP A 246 -3.08 16.90 -17.64
CA ASP A 246 -2.16 18.04 -17.54
C ASP A 246 -2.74 19.16 -16.64
N THR A 247 -4.01 19.55 -16.88
CA THR A 247 -4.62 20.67 -16.17
C THR A 247 -6.07 20.41 -15.76
N ILE A 248 -6.50 21.11 -14.71
CA ILE A 248 -7.89 21.20 -14.28
C ILE A 248 -8.37 22.63 -14.48
N THR A 249 -9.53 22.79 -15.10
CA THR A 249 -10.18 24.10 -15.27
C THR A 249 -11.59 24.09 -14.71
N VAL A 250 -12.03 25.19 -14.14
CA VAL A 250 -13.40 25.36 -13.65
C VAL A 250 -14.15 26.34 -14.56
N GLY A 251 -15.23 25.88 -15.14
CA GLY A 251 -16.04 26.71 -16.05
C GLY A 251 -16.78 27.82 -15.30
N SER A 252 -16.52 29.09 -15.64
CA SER A 252 -17.10 30.26 -14.97
C SER A 252 -18.64 30.32 -15.02
N SER A 253 -19.26 29.72 -16.05
CA SER A 253 -20.73 29.69 -16.20
C SER A 253 -21.36 28.43 -15.64
N THR A 254 -20.61 27.33 -15.56
CA THR A 254 -21.11 26.02 -15.14
C THR A 254 -20.77 25.68 -13.70
N ASN A 255 -19.73 26.31 -13.13
CA ASN A 255 -19.14 25.95 -11.85
C ASN A 255 -18.72 24.47 -11.77
N LYS A 256 -18.33 23.90 -12.90
CA LYS A 256 -17.92 22.49 -12.99
C LYS A 256 -16.47 22.38 -13.42
N ALA A 257 -15.76 21.50 -12.75
CA ALA A 257 -14.41 21.13 -13.14
C ALA A 257 -14.40 20.34 -14.46
N SER A 258 -13.35 20.56 -15.22
CA SER A 258 -13.00 19.79 -16.41
C SER A 258 -11.52 19.41 -16.33
N ILE A 259 -11.23 18.17 -16.64
CA ILE A 259 -9.88 17.62 -16.68
C ILE A 259 -9.39 17.66 -18.13
N ASN A 260 -8.24 18.28 -18.39
CA ASN A 260 -7.76 18.56 -19.74
C ASN A 260 -6.34 18.07 -19.96
N GLY A 261 -5.99 17.78 -21.22
CA GLY A 261 -4.66 17.40 -21.65
C GLY A 261 -4.19 16.05 -21.07
N TYR A 262 -2.93 15.77 -21.26
CA TYR A 262 -2.23 14.62 -20.72
C TYR A 262 -0.86 15.08 -20.22
N ASP A 263 -0.43 14.51 -19.11
CA ASP A 263 0.86 14.81 -18.50
C ASP A 263 1.94 13.88 -19.08
N ASP A 264 2.61 14.35 -20.12
CA ASP A 264 3.69 13.59 -20.79
C ASP A 264 4.93 13.45 -19.88
N THR A 265 5.08 14.28 -18.85
CA THR A 265 6.19 14.15 -17.88
C THR A 265 5.99 12.90 -17.03
N ILE A 266 4.80 12.72 -16.45
CA ILE A 266 4.46 11.49 -15.73
C ILE A 266 4.60 10.27 -16.63
N LEU A 267 4.10 10.31 -17.87
CA LEU A 267 4.19 9.17 -18.77
C LEU A 267 5.63 8.74 -19.01
N ARG A 268 6.53 9.70 -19.27
CA ARG A 268 7.98 9.44 -19.47
C ARG A 268 8.63 8.92 -18.19
N GLN A 269 8.48 9.63 -17.08
CA GLN A 269 9.07 9.23 -15.78
C GLN A 269 8.59 7.84 -15.34
N ARG A 270 7.29 7.54 -15.51
CA ARG A 270 6.71 6.22 -15.21
C ARG A 270 7.33 5.13 -16.07
N ALA A 271 7.51 5.39 -17.38
CA ALA A 271 8.09 4.41 -18.30
C ALA A 271 9.57 4.11 -17.96
N ASP A 272 10.30 5.12 -17.48
CA ASP A 272 11.67 4.95 -17.02
C ASP A 272 11.76 4.23 -15.67
N PHE A 273 10.85 4.54 -14.75
CA PHE A 273 10.87 4.03 -13.38
C PHE A 273 10.36 2.59 -13.27
N LEU A 274 9.19 2.28 -13.88
CA LEU A 274 8.44 1.06 -13.62
C LEU A 274 8.85 -0.07 -14.56
N ARG A 275 9.59 -1.03 -14.03
CA ARG A 275 10.01 -2.21 -14.80
C ARG A 275 9.00 -3.33 -14.67
N PRO A 276 8.64 -4.02 -15.77
CA PRO A 276 7.54 -4.99 -15.76
C PRO A 276 7.80 -6.25 -14.93
N ASP A 277 9.06 -6.58 -14.68
CA ASP A 277 9.54 -7.80 -14.00
C ASP A 277 10.18 -7.53 -12.63
N SER A 278 9.99 -6.33 -12.08
CA SER A 278 10.49 -5.97 -10.75
C SER A 278 9.43 -6.17 -9.68
N LEU A 279 9.88 -6.25 -8.43
CA LEU A 279 9.05 -6.05 -7.26
C LEU A 279 8.79 -4.54 -7.10
N LEU A 280 7.55 -4.16 -6.83
CA LEU A 280 7.18 -2.77 -6.59
C LEU A 280 6.82 -2.58 -5.12
N ALA A 281 7.46 -1.61 -4.47
CA ALA A 281 7.07 -1.18 -3.13
C ALA A 281 6.73 0.31 -3.14
N VAL A 282 5.50 0.64 -2.73
CA VAL A 282 5.04 1.99 -2.47
C VAL A 282 5.16 2.25 -0.98
N ILE A 283 5.98 3.21 -0.58
CA ILE A 283 6.25 3.54 0.82
C ILE A 283 5.73 4.94 1.08
N VAL A 284 4.66 5.02 1.87
CA VAL A 284 3.98 6.28 2.22
C VAL A 284 4.46 6.73 3.60
N VAL A 285 4.91 7.98 3.69
CA VAL A 285 5.36 8.59 4.95
C VAL A 285 4.57 9.88 5.16
N THR A 286 3.67 9.90 6.15
CA THR A 286 2.78 11.04 6.42
C THR A 286 2.34 11.06 7.88
N ASP A 287 2.12 12.25 8.42
CA ASP A 287 1.58 12.44 9.77
C ASP A 287 0.08 12.81 9.79
N GLU A 288 -0.59 12.78 8.65
CA GLU A 288 -2.01 13.11 8.51
C GLU A 288 -2.77 12.06 7.69
N ASN A 289 -4.09 12.18 7.65
CA ASN A 289 -4.96 11.43 6.77
C ASN A 289 -5.03 12.12 5.41
N GLU A 290 -5.27 11.39 4.32
CA GLU A 290 -5.37 12.02 3.00
C GLU A 290 -6.51 13.06 2.94
N GLU A 291 -6.20 14.29 2.55
CA GLU A 291 -7.10 15.44 2.49
C GLU A 291 -7.17 16.06 1.09
N VAL A 292 -7.67 15.30 0.13
CA VAL A 292 -7.78 15.75 -1.27
C VAL A 292 -9.18 15.53 -1.84
N ALA A 293 -9.68 16.49 -2.62
CA ALA A 293 -10.92 16.34 -3.36
C ALA A 293 -10.70 15.77 -4.76
N ASN A 294 -11.62 14.90 -5.19
CA ASN A 294 -11.80 14.62 -6.60
C ASN A 294 -12.55 15.80 -7.25
N PRO A 295 -11.95 16.59 -8.13
CA PRO A 295 -12.59 17.76 -8.71
C PRO A 295 -13.87 17.43 -9.47
N LEU A 296 -14.01 16.20 -9.98
CA LEU A 296 -15.20 15.73 -10.69
C LEU A 296 -16.29 15.20 -9.76
N ALA A 297 -15.99 14.97 -8.47
CA ALA A 297 -17.01 14.56 -7.50
C ALA A 297 -18.14 15.58 -7.39
N VAL A 298 -19.26 15.18 -6.78
CA VAL A 298 -20.39 16.06 -6.47
C VAL A 298 -20.90 16.79 -7.73
N GLY A 299 -21.04 16.06 -8.83
CA GLY A 299 -21.51 16.63 -10.11
C GLY A 299 -20.53 17.60 -10.78
N GLY A 300 -19.23 17.46 -10.50
CA GLY A 300 -18.15 18.29 -11.00
C GLY A 300 -17.83 19.51 -10.10
N GLN A 301 -18.33 19.51 -8.87
CA GLN A 301 -18.11 20.60 -7.90
C GLN A 301 -17.17 20.20 -6.75
N GLY A 302 -16.48 19.07 -6.83
CA GLY A 302 -15.54 18.62 -5.81
C GLY A 302 -14.43 19.63 -5.55
N TRP A 303 -13.94 20.34 -6.57
CA TRP A 303 -12.95 21.39 -6.51
C TRP A 303 -13.28 22.49 -5.45
N ALA A 304 -14.57 22.69 -5.14
CA ALA A 304 -14.99 23.71 -4.20
C ALA A 304 -14.54 23.41 -2.75
N PHE A 305 -14.22 22.16 -2.44
CA PHE A 305 -13.66 21.77 -1.14
C PHE A 305 -12.21 22.23 -0.95
N GLU A 306 -11.51 22.54 -2.03
CA GLU A 306 -10.15 23.08 -2.06
C GLU A 306 -10.10 24.63 -2.04
N ASN A 307 -11.19 25.28 -1.70
CA ASN A 307 -11.28 26.73 -1.61
C ASN A 307 -11.25 27.22 -0.16
N ALA A 308 -10.59 28.35 0.10
CA ALA A 308 -10.65 29.00 1.41
C ALA A 308 -12.10 29.33 1.80
N ASN A 309 -12.87 29.85 0.85
CA ASN A 309 -14.28 30.15 1.04
C ASN A 309 -15.11 29.33 0.08
N PHE A 310 -16.12 28.65 0.59
CA PHE A 310 -16.97 27.82 -0.24
C PHE A 310 -17.72 28.67 -1.28
N PRO A 311 -17.59 28.41 -2.59
CA PRO A 311 -18.16 29.26 -3.65
C PRO A 311 -19.69 29.38 -3.56
N GLY A 312 -20.22 30.55 -3.85
CA GLY A 312 -21.66 30.83 -3.81
C GLY A 312 -22.22 31.08 -2.43
N ASN A 313 -21.36 31.13 -1.42
CA ASN A 313 -21.77 31.51 -0.07
C ASN A 313 -21.30 32.94 0.26
N PHE A 314 -22.17 33.90 0.04
CA PHE A 314 -21.82 35.33 0.02
C PHE A 314 -21.93 36.05 1.37
N THR A 315 -22.27 35.32 2.44
CA THR A 315 -22.53 35.97 3.75
C THR A 315 -22.04 35.14 4.91
N ASN A 316 -20.75 35.10 5.15
CA ASN A 316 -20.11 34.55 6.36
C ASN A 316 -20.49 33.10 6.72
N SER A 317 -21.16 32.35 5.88
CA SER A 317 -21.36 30.94 6.06
C SER A 317 -20.44 30.18 5.14
N THR A 318 -20.18 28.97 5.52
CA THR A 318 -19.24 28.09 4.91
C THR A 318 -19.92 27.07 3.97
N ALA A 319 -19.55 25.81 4.02
CA ALA A 319 -20.13 24.79 3.18
C ALA A 319 -21.61 24.52 3.48
N PRO A 320 -22.40 24.07 2.49
CA PRO A 320 -23.69 23.46 2.76
C PRO A 320 -23.54 22.26 3.69
N GLN A 321 -24.36 22.20 4.73
CA GLN A 321 -24.34 21.07 5.65
C GLN A 321 -25.04 19.84 5.07
N GLY A 322 -24.76 18.68 5.64
CA GLY A 322 -25.59 17.47 5.46
C GLY A 322 -26.95 17.62 6.13
N THR A 323 -27.95 16.95 5.59
CA THR A 323 -29.27 16.86 6.21
C THR A 323 -29.19 16.23 7.60
N ILE A 324 -30.23 16.39 8.42
CA ILE A 324 -30.24 15.84 9.78
C ILE A 324 -30.03 14.32 9.83
N GLU A 325 -30.45 13.60 8.80
CA GLU A 325 -30.25 12.17 8.66
C GLU A 325 -28.76 11.82 8.68
N CYS A 326 -27.91 12.64 8.06
CA CYS A 326 -26.46 12.42 8.03
C CYS A 326 -25.82 12.45 9.43
N LYS A 327 -26.41 13.21 10.36
CA LYS A 327 -25.89 13.41 11.72
C LYS A 327 -26.33 12.32 12.70
N ASN A 328 -27.44 11.63 12.41
CA ASN A 328 -28.13 10.69 13.31
C ASN A 328 -27.54 9.27 13.19
N LEU A 329 -26.27 9.10 13.54
CA LEU A 329 -25.61 7.78 13.52
C LEU A 329 -26.06 6.95 14.74
N ASP A 330 -26.69 5.79 14.48
CA ASP A 330 -26.99 4.77 15.48
C ASP A 330 -26.11 3.56 15.29
N TYR A 331 -25.22 3.31 16.22
CA TYR A 331 -24.28 2.17 16.14
C TYR A 331 -24.94 0.78 16.20
N ASN A 332 -26.24 0.68 16.54
CA ASN A 332 -26.97 -0.57 16.42
C ASN A 332 -27.48 -0.81 14.99
N ASN A 333 -27.58 0.27 14.19
CA ASN A 333 -28.08 0.26 12.82
C ASN A 333 -27.17 1.08 11.90
N VAL A 334 -25.85 0.98 12.06
CA VAL A 334 -24.85 1.83 11.41
C VAL A 334 -24.97 1.86 9.88
N LEU A 335 -25.31 0.73 9.26
CA LEU A 335 -25.43 0.62 7.80
C LEU A 335 -26.63 1.36 7.19
N THR A 336 -27.55 1.84 8.01
CA THR A 336 -28.79 2.49 7.54
C THR A 336 -29.06 3.82 8.22
N THR A 337 -28.14 4.31 9.04
CA THR A 337 -28.29 5.55 9.81
C THR A 337 -27.08 6.46 9.65
N GLY A 338 -27.25 7.73 9.98
CA GLY A 338 -26.19 8.72 9.87
C GLY A 338 -25.71 8.90 8.43
N PRO A 339 -24.39 8.88 8.17
CA PRO A 339 -23.85 9.01 6.81
C PRO A 339 -24.34 7.92 5.84
N ASN A 340 -24.77 6.76 6.37
CA ASN A 340 -25.25 5.64 5.57
C ASN A 340 -26.77 5.65 5.35
N ASP A 341 -27.51 6.60 5.93
CA ASP A 341 -28.94 6.77 5.67
C ASP A 341 -29.15 7.10 4.18
N PRO A 342 -30.04 6.38 3.46
CA PRO A 342 -30.36 6.67 2.07
C PRO A 342 -30.83 8.12 1.82
N ASN A 343 -31.37 8.77 2.85
CA ASN A 343 -31.79 10.16 2.78
C ASN A 343 -30.67 11.15 3.17
N CYS A 344 -29.52 10.69 3.65
CA CYS A 344 -28.38 11.55 3.90
C CYS A 344 -27.87 12.16 2.59
N THR A 345 -28.00 13.46 2.47
CA THR A 345 -27.56 14.23 1.30
C THR A 345 -27.18 15.65 1.69
N SER A 346 -26.56 16.41 0.79
CA SER A 346 -26.26 17.81 1.03
C SER A 346 -27.53 18.66 0.98
N CYS A 347 -27.66 19.59 1.92
CA CYS A 347 -28.73 20.60 1.95
C CYS A 347 -28.77 21.46 0.69
N ALA A 348 -27.65 21.61 -0.02
CA ALA A 348 -27.61 22.29 -1.30
C ALA A 348 -28.53 21.62 -2.36
N PHE A 349 -28.65 20.30 -2.32
CA PHE A 349 -29.41 19.54 -3.33
C PHE A 349 -30.91 19.53 -3.08
N ILE A 350 -31.35 19.78 -1.84
CA ILE A 350 -32.78 19.82 -1.50
C ILE A 350 -33.30 21.24 -1.23
N LYS A 351 -32.50 22.26 -1.55
CA LYS A 351 -32.90 23.66 -1.40
C LYS A 351 -34.15 23.94 -2.24
N GLY A 352 -35.20 24.41 -1.58
CA GLY A 352 -36.50 24.64 -2.21
C GLY A 352 -37.49 23.48 -2.14
N SER A 353 -37.11 22.33 -1.59
CA SER A 353 -38.05 21.25 -1.28
C SER A 353 -38.96 21.62 -0.10
N PRO A 354 -40.18 21.07 0.01
CA PRO A 354 -41.10 21.36 1.12
C PRO A 354 -40.55 21.00 2.52
N ASP A 355 -39.67 20.01 2.60
CA ASP A 355 -39.05 19.49 3.79
C ASP A 355 -37.70 20.12 4.11
N PHE A 356 -37.21 21.06 3.28
CA PHE A 356 -35.92 21.71 3.48
C PHE A 356 -35.73 22.29 4.88
N ALA A 357 -36.72 23.00 5.40
CA ALA A 357 -36.61 23.66 6.70
C ALA A 357 -36.49 22.67 7.88
N THR A 358 -37.07 21.47 7.76
CA THR A 358 -37.00 20.41 8.77
C THR A 358 -35.76 19.57 8.66
N ARG A 359 -35.28 19.30 7.45
CA ARG A 359 -34.11 18.46 7.23
C ARG A 359 -32.80 19.25 7.22
N CYS A 360 -32.87 20.55 6.99
CA CYS A 360 -31.72 21.46 6.92
C CYS A 360 -31.88 22.64 7.88
N PRO A 361 -31.96 22.40 9.19
CA PRO A 361 -32.10 23.50 10.17
C PRO A 361 -30.88 24.40 10.12
N LYS A 362 -30.98 25.54 10.77
CA LYS A 362 -29.86 26.45 10.98
C LYS A 362 -28.85 25.78 11.92
N ASP A 363 -27.59 25.80 11.55
CA ASP A 363 -26.49 25.31 12.39
C ASP A 363 -25.87 26.50 13.15
N GLY A 364 -25.99 26.50 14.46
CA GLY A 364 -25.38 27.50 15.35
C GLY A 364 -25.60 28.96 14.90
N THR A 365 -24.50 29.65 14.65
CA THR A 365 -24.47 31.05 14.19
C THR A 365 -24.49 31.21 12.67
N SER A 366 -24.64 30.12 11.90
CA SER A 366 -24.67 30.19 10.43
C SER A 366 -25.64 31.29 9.93
N ALA A 367 -25.32 31.91 8.78
CA ALA A 367 -26.12 33.02 8.24
C ALA A 367 -27.53 32.57 7.80
N ALA A 368 -27.69 31.32 7.36
CA ALA A 368 -28.93 30.78 6.82
C ALA A 368 -29.09 29.28 7.14
N PRO A 369 -30.34 28.75 7.12
CA PRO A 369 -30.58 27.32 7.18
C PRO A 369 -29.87 26.57 6.05
N GLY A 370 -29.40 25.38 6.34
CA GLY A 370 -28.75 24.52 5.35
C GLY A 370 -27.24 24.78 5.18
N TYR A 371 -26.66 25.69 5.93
CA TYR A 371 -25.22 25.94 5.96
C TYR A 371 -24.63 25.62 7.34
N LEU A 372 -23.37 25.17 7.37
CA LEU A 372 -22.63 24.97 8.61
C LEU A 372 -22.35 26.28 9.33
N ASP A 373 -22.23 26.23 10.63
CA ASP A 373 -21.60 27.27 11.40
C ASP A 373 -20.14 27.46 10.90
N PRO A 374 -19.67 28.71 10.70
CA PRO A 374 -18.30 28.95 10.26
C PRO A 374 -17.23 28.27 11.11
N THR A 375 -17.47 28.09 12.41
CA THR A 375 -16.54 27.36 13.29
C THR A 375 -16.54 25.83 13.06
N ASN A 376 -17.53 25.32 12.35
CA ASN A 376 -17.63 23.89 12.00
C ASN A 376 -17.12 23.57 10.57
N ASP A 377 -16.57 24.57 9.87
CA ASP A 377 -15.96 24.40 8.54
C ASP A 377 -14.61 25.12 8.45
N GLN A 378 -13.73 24.85 9.40
CA GLN A 378 -12.35 25.32 9.33
C GLN A 378 -11.63 24.56 8.22
N ILE A 379 -10.79 25.27 7.48
CA ILE A 379 -10.13 24.76 6.28
C ILE A 379 -9.22 23.55 6.59
N ASN A 380 -8.48 23.61 7.69
CA ASN A 380 -7.54 22.57 8.13
C ASN A 380 -8.20 21.24 8.50
N VAL A 381 -9.51 21.22 8.70
CA VAL A 381 -10.25 19.99 9.08
C VAL A 381 -11.44 19.75 8.14
N ARG A 382 -11.39 20.34 6.94
CA ARG A 382 -12.52 20.27 6.00
C ARG A 382 -12.79 18.87 5.52
N PHE A 383 -11.79 18.06 5.32
CA PHE A 383 -11.91 16.68 4.83
C PHE A 383 -12.33 15.67 5.91
N PHE A 384 -12.28 16.08 7.19
CA PHE A 384 -12.75 15.28 8.32
C PHE A 384 -14.25 15.01 8.24
N ASN A 385 -14.66 13.75 8.33
CA ASN A 385 -16.07 13.28 8.36
C ASN A 385 -16.99 13.95 7.33
N GLN A 386 -16.54 14.12 6.09
CA GLN A 386 -17.24 14.87 5.03
C GLN A 386 -18.69 14.43 4.82
N LYS A 387 -18.94 13.12 4.69
CA LYS A 387 -20.28 12.61 4.44
C LYS A 387 -21.25 12.96 5.58
N GLN A 388 -20.80 12.92 6.82
CA GLN A 388 -21.61 13.29 7.98
C GLN A 388 -21.86 14.79 8.06
N ARG A 389 -20.85 15.60 7.77
CA ARG A 389 -20.90 17.08 7.90
C ARG A 389 -21.57 17.72 6.71
N PHE A 390 -21.25 17.31 5.50
CA PHE A 390 -21.67 17.94 4.25
C PHE A 390 -22.75 17.15 3.50
N GLY A 391 -23.01 15.89 3.90
CA GLY A 391 -23.94 14.97 3.22
C GLY A 391 -23.41 14.40 1.91
N VAL A 392 -22.16 14.71 1.56
CA VAL A 392 -21.44 14.23 0.38
C VAL A 392 -20.01 13.90 0.79
N PHE A 393 -19.36 13.04 0.00
CA PHE A 393 -17.93 12.77 0.09
C PHE A 393 -17.28 13.24 -1.21
N ALA A 394 -16.38 14.21 -1.11
CA ALA A 394 -15.74 14.83 -2.27
C ALA A 394 -14.38 14.20 -2.60
N GLY A 395 -13.80 13.40 -1.71
CA GLY A 395 -12.51 12.72 -1.91
C GLY A 395 -12.60 11.50 -2.84
N TYR A 396 -11.52 10.75 -2.89
CA TYR A 396 -11.47 9.46 -3.57
C TYR A 396 -11.73 8.32 -2.58
N PRO A 397 -12.49 7.26 -2.93
CA PRO A 397 -12.66 6.11 -2.05
C PRO A 397 -11.36 5.30 -1.94
N THR A 398 -11.10 4.69 -0.78
CA THR A 398 -9.90 3.85 -0.56
C THR A 398 -9.88 2.63 -1.48
N SER A 399 -11.05 2.11 -1.86
CA SER A 399 -11.21 1.02 -2.84
C SER A 399 -10.54 1.31 -4.19
N ARG A 400 -10.51 2.58 -4.63
CA ARG A 400 -9.79 3.00 -5.85
C ARG A 400 -8.30 2.69 -5.78
N TYR A 401 -7.69 2.99 -4.65
CA TYR A 401 -6.27 2.75 -4.40
C TYR A 401 -5.96 1.25 -4.28
N VAL A 402 -6.79 0.54 -3.52
CA VAL A 402 -6.69 -0.93 -3.42
C VAL A 402 -6.82 -1.59 -4.80
N ARG A 403 -7.77 -1.13 -5.63
CA ARG A 403 -7.90 -1.61 -7.00
C ARG A 403 -6.64 -1.35 -7.81
N GLY A 404 -6.07 -0.15 -7.71
CA GLY A 404 -4.84 0.24 -8.39
C GLY A 404 -3.67 -0.70 -8.10
N LEU A 405 -3.53 -1.15 -6.85
CA LEU A 405 -2.44 -2.03 -6.44
C LEU A 405 -2.70 -3.53 -6.69
N THR A 406 -3.96 -3.93 -6.93
CA THR A 406 -4.32 -5.36 -6.97
C THR A 406 -4.90 -5.85 -8.29
N LYS A 407 -5.51 -4.96 -9.08
CA LYS A 407 -6.24 -5.36 -10.29
C LYS A 407 -5.47 -5.01 -11.57
N ARG A 408 -5.54 -5.92 -12.54
CA ARG A 408 -4.89 -5.74 -13.85
C ARG A 408 -5.57 -4.70 -14.74
N THR A 409 -6.77 -4.29 -14.37
CA THR A 409 -7.54 -3.27 -15.12
C THR A 409 -8.07 -2.22 -14.17
N VAL A 410 -8.04 -0.97 -14.65
CA VAL A 410 -8.51 0.23 -13.95
C VAL A 410 -9.33 1.08 -14.92
N PRO A 411 -10.22 1.96 -14.42
CA PRO A 411 -10.90 2.91 -15.31
C PRO A 411 -9.94 4.00 -15.80
N ASP A 412 -10.21 4.55 -16.98
CA ASP A 412 -9.71 5.86 -17.32
C ASP A 412 -10.55 6.96 -16.64
N ARG A 413 -10.07 8.20 -16.71
CA ARG A 413 -10.74 9.35 -16.10
C ARG A 413 -12.18 9.59 -16.59
N THR A 414 -12.59 9.03 -17.74
CA THR A 414 -13.93 9.14 -18.28
C THR A 414 -14.92 8.21 -17.58
N TYR A 415 -14.43 7.07 -17.12
CA TYR A 415 -15.22 6.01 -16.48
C TYR A 415 -15.04 5.93 -14.95
N GLU A 416 -14.27 6.81 -14.34
CA GLU A 416 -14.13 6.87 -12.89
C GLU A 416 -15.37 7.40 -12.18
N VAL A 417 -16.08 8.32 -12.80
CA VAL A 417 -17.28 8.95 -12.21
C VAL A 417 -18.47 8.89 -13.17
N ASP A 418 -19.68 8.81 -12.62
CA ASP A 418 -20.92 8.91 -13.36
C ASP A 418 -21.23 10.37 -13.73
N ARG A 419 -22.35 10.59 -14.43
CA ARG A 419 -22.80 11.94 -14.83
C ARG A 419 -23.14 12.86 -13.66
N SER A 420 -23.36 12.28 -12.49
CA SER A 420 -23.63 13.02 -11.25
C SER A 420 -22.36 13.26 -10.43
N GLY A 421 -21.19 12.75 -10.89
CA GLY A 421 -19.94 12.88 -10.20
C GLY A 421 -19.76 11.91 -9.03
N ASN A 422 -20.51 10.79 -8.99
CA ASN A 422 -20.27 9.71 -8.03
C ASN A 422 -19.20 8.77 -8.60
N TYR A 423 -18.28 8.31 -7.73
CA TYR A 423 -17.27 7.34 -8.12
C TYR A 423 -17.93 6.00 -8.47
N ILE A 424 -17.57 5.45 -9.61
CA ILE A 424 -18.08 4.17 -10.15
C ILE A 424 -16.97 3.20 -10.56
N GLY A 425 -15.71 3.60 -10.40
CA GLY A 425 -14.53 2.87 -10.86
C GLY A 425 -14.30 1.51 -10.18
N ASP A 426 -14.98 1.21 -9.08
CA ASP A 426 -14.93 -0.09 -8.41
C ASP A 426 -15.59 -1.22 -9.19
N GLN A 427 -16.48 -0.88 -10.12
CA GLN A 427 -17.20 -1.85 -10.93
C GLN A 427 -16.32 -2.29 -12.10
N ASP A 428 -16.11 -3.59 -12.27
CA ASP A 428 -15.26 -4.16 -13.33
C ASP A 428 -15.70 -3.77 -14.74
N MET A 429 -16.97 -3.46 -14.94
CA MET A 429 -17.49 -3.01 -16.24
C MET A 429 -16.95 -1.65 -16.69
N TYR A 430 -16.46 -0.81 -15.76
CA TYR A 430 -15.86 0.49 -16.05
C TYR A 430 -14.32 0.44 -16.10
N ALA A 431 -13.70 -0.67 -15.71
CA ALA A 431 -12.26 -0.85 -15.76
C ALA A 431 -11.81 -1.18 -17.20
N ASN A 432 -11.75 -0.15 -18.02
CA ASN A 432 -11.55 -0.25 -19.46
C ASN A 432 -10.08 -0.19 -19.91
N CYS A 433 -9.14 0.17 -19.00
CA CYS A 433 -7.73 0.29 -19.30
C CYS A 433 -6.91 -0.79 -18.62
N VAL A 434 -5.84 -1.26 -19.27
CA VAL A 434 -4.82 -2.06 -18.61
C VAL A 434 -4.08 -1.18 -17.61
N ASN A 435 -3.95 -1.67 -16.39
CA ASN A 435 -3.26 -0.97 -15.31
C ASN A 435 -1.74 -0.91 -15.61
N PRO A 436 -1.14 0.26 -15.65
CA PRO A 436 0.29 0.44 -15.93
C PRO A 436 1.22 -0.38 -15.03
N ILE A 437 0.87 -0.58 -13.74
CA ILE A 437 1.65 -1.42 -12.82
C ILE A 437 1.84 -2.84 -13.36
N PHE A 438 0.83 -3.40 -14.03
CA PHE A 438 0.83 -4.77 -14.54
C PHE A 438 1.04 -4.85 -16.05
N ALA A 439 1.56 -3.79 -16.66
CA ALA A 439 1.81 -3.70 -18.09
C ALA A 439 3.30 -3.82 -18.43
N THR A 440 3.58 -3.97 -19.71
CA THR A 440 4.93 -3.88 -20.29
C THR A 440 4.92 -2.92 -21.46
N GLY A 441 6.03 -2.23 -21.71
CA GLY A 441 6.15 -1.27 -22.79
C GLY A 441 5.27 -0.04 -22.58
N LEU A 442 5.46 0.64 -21.45
CA LEU A 442 4.71 1.84 -21.07
C LEU A 442 4.95 2.99 -22.07
N PRO A 443 3.90 3.76 -22.43
CA PRO A 443 4.04 4.92 -23.30
C PRO A 443 4.79 6.06 -22.61
N THR A 444 5.62 6.76 -23.38
CA THR A 444 6.41 7.92 -22.92
C THR A 444 5.77 9.27 -23.29
N SER A 445 4.65 9.24 -24.02
CA SER A 445 3.92 10.44 -24.44
C SER A 445 2.48 10.10 -24.80
N SER A 446 1.65 11.12 -24.86
CA SER A 446 0.23 11.07 -25.26
C SER A 446 0.00 11.22 -26.77
N ALA A 447 1.00 11.04 -27.60
CA ALA A 447 0.86 11.17 -29.07
C ALA A 447 -0.23 10.25 -29.66
N ASP A 448 -0.47 9.08 -29.05
CA ASP A 448 -1.62 8.22 -29.29
C ASP A 448 -2.37 7.99 -27.96
N PRO A 449 -3.41 8.79 -27.64
CA PRO A 449 -4.16 8.65 -26.40
C PRO A 449 -4.84 7.27 -26.22
N LYS A 450 -5.15 6.57 -27.31
CA LYS A 450 -5.74 5.23 -27.22
C LYS A 450 -4.72 4.19 -26.74
N ALA A 451 -3.45 4.39 -27.00
CA ALA A 451 -2.38 3.51 -26.53
C ALA A 451 -2.26 3.55 -24.99
N LEU A 452 -2.68 4.64 -24.33
CA LEU A 452 -2.62 4.77 -22.88
C LEU A 452 -3.46 3.72 -22.14
N CYS A 453 -4.59 3.30 -22.73
CA CYS A 453 -5.47 2.26 -22.18
C CYS A 453 -5.17 0.85 -22.71
N ASN A 454 -4.58 0.75 -23.90
CA ASN A 454 -4.38 -0.52 -24.59
C ASN A 454 -2.95 -1.05 -24.41
N LEU A 455 -2.49 -1.08 -23.16
CA LEU A 455 -1.16 -1.56 -22.84
C LEU A 455 -1.07 -3.08 -22.97
N LYS A 456 0.13 -3.58 -23.26
CA LYS A 456 0.40 -5.01 -23.23
C LYS A 456 0.55 -5.49 -21.79
N ALA A 457 -0.15 -6.57 -21.43
CA ALA A 457 -0.03 -7.17 -20.10
C ALA A 457 1.41 -7.64 -19.82
N GLY A 458 1.90 -7.30 -18.64
CA GLY A 458 3.23 -7.66 -18.13
C GLY A 458 3.19 -8.88 -17.19
N PRO A 459 4.37 -9.37 -16.78
CA PRO A 459 4.51 -10.53 -15.90
C PRO A 459 4.20 -10.24 -14.43
N ARG A 460 4.33 -9.00 -13.95
CA ARG A 460 4.13 -8.66 -12.54
C ARG A 460 2.77 -9.13 -12.04
N LYS A 461 2.74 -9.71 -10.84
CA LYS A 461 1.53 -10.17 -10.15
C LYS A 461 1.18 -9.20 -9.03
N ALA A 462 -0.05 -9.25 -8.53
CA ALA A 462 -0.46 -8.46 -7.37
C ALA A 462 0.36 -8.82 -6.10
N SER A 463 0.84 -10.06 -5.99
CA SER A 463 1.75 -10.49 -4.92
C SER A 463 3.13 -9.82 -4.96
N ASP A 464 3.49 -9.20 -6.07
CA ASP A 464 4.78 -8.54 -6.27
C ASP A 464 4.68 -7.02 -6.02
N VAL A 465 3.51 -6.56 -5.56
CA VAL A 465 3.22 -5.15 -5.26
C VAL A 465 2.98 -5.00 -3.76
N TYR A 466 3.78 -4.18 -3.11
CA TYR A 466 3.73 -3.90 -1.68
C TYR A 466 3.35 -2.45 -1.42
N TYR A 467 2.61 -2.24 -0.35
CA TYR A 467 2.26 -0.92 0.16
C TYR A 467 2.63 -0.85 1.64
N ALA A 468 3.48 0.10 1.97
CA ALA A 468 3.93 0.33 3.35
C ALA A 468 3.52 1.73 3.79
N ALA A 469 2.78 1.84 4.89
CA ALA A 469 2.43 3.10 5.52
C ALA A 469 3.25 3.30 6.79
N ILE A 470 4.12 4.29 6.81
CA ILE A 470 4.75 4.84 8.01
C ILE A 470 3.93 6.09 8.34
N ALA A 471 2.94 5.95 9.22
CA ALA A 471 1.89 6.95 9.34
C ALA A 471 1.37 7.10 10.78
N GLY A 472 0.41 7.99 10.96
CA GLY A 472 -0.12 8.35 12.26
C GLY A 472 -0.93 7.23 12.91
N VAL A 473 -0.23 6.32 13.56
CA VAL A 473 -0.77 5.26 14.42
C VAL A 473 0.13 5.10 15.65
N PRO A 474 -0.40 5.04 16.87
CA PRO A 474 0.42 4.79 18.05
C PRO A 474 1.22 3.50 17.93
N HIS A 475 2.55 3.55 18.13
CA HIS A 475 3.37 2.34 18.09
C HIS A 475 2.92 1.27 19.09
N GLN A 476 2.30 1.68 20.20
CA GLN A 476 1.75 0.78 21.23
C GLN A 476 0.67 -0.16 20.70
N LEU A 477 -0.06 0.23 19.64
CA LEU A 477 -1.04 -0.63 18.97
C LEU A 477 -0.36 -1.66 18.04
N LEU A 478 0.85 -1.39 17.62
CA LEU A 478 1.63 -2.24 16.71
C LEU A 478 2.61 -3.15 17.43
N GLN A 479 3.01 -2.84 18.68
CA GLN A 479 4.00 -3.58 19.41
C GLN A 479 3.51 -4.95 19.92
N SER A 480 4.42 -5.91 19.93
CA SER A 480 4.28 -7.17 20.65
C SER A 480 4.23 -6.92 22.15
N LYS A 481 3.72 -7.87 22.92
CA LYS A 481 3.69 -7.79 24.39
C LYS A 481 4.72 -8.73 24.99
N PRO A 482 5.25 -8.42 26.17
CA PRO A 482 6.13 -9.34 26.88
C PRO A 482 5.51 -10.74 27.04
N GLY A 483 6.16 -11.76 26.51
CA GLY A 483 5.67 -13.13 26.45
C GLY A 483 5.10 -13.56 25.09
N ASP A 484 4.92 -12.64 24.15
CA ASP A 484 4.64 -12.97 22.76
C ASP A 484 5.88 -13.60 22.10
N MET A 485 5.66 -14.29 20.98
CA MET A 485 6.75 -14.97 20.25
C MET A 485 7.90 -14.01 19.87
N GLU A 486 7.60 -12.76 19.57
CA GLU A 486 8.54 -11.74 19.12
C GLU A 486 9.11 -10.90 20.28
N CYS A 487 8.54 -11.01 21.48
CA CYS A 487 8.97 -10.28 22.66
C CYS A 487 9.10 -11.22 23.87
N PRO A 488 10.33 -11.64 24.25
CA PRO A 488 10.55 -12.58 25.35
C PRO A 488 9.90 -12.13 26.67
N ALA A 489 9.43 -13.10 27.45
CA ALA A 489 8.89 -12.83 28.79
C ALA A 489 9.95 -12.13 29.66
N GLY A 490 9.55 -11.05 30.33
CA GLY A 490 10.44 -10.24 31.16
C GLY A 490 11.11 -9.05 30.46
N THR A 491 10.92 -8.92 29.14
CA THR A 491 11.27 -7.68 28.41
C THR A 491 10.37 -6.55 28.89
N ASN A 492 10.90 -5.33 29.00
CA ASN A 492 10.06 -4.17 29.25
C ASN A 492 9.12 -3.96 28.05
N ALA A 493 7.84 -3.68 28.28
CA ALA A 493 6.87 -3.49 27.21
C ALA A 493 7.28 -2.37 26.22
N ALA A 494 8.00 -1.34 26.69
CA ALA A 494 8.53 -0.28 25.84
C ALA A 494 9.63 -0.78 24.88
N ASP A 495 10.28 -1.88 25.18
CA ASP A 495 11.39 -2.44 24.42
C ASP A 495 10.96 -3.63 23.54
N CYS A 496 9.65 -3.90 23.45
CA CYS A 496 9.14 -4.92 22.57
C CYS A 496 9.12 -4.44 21.11
N PRO A 497 9.49 -5.30 20.13
CA PRO A 497 9.45 -4.93 18.73
C PRO A 497 8.00 -4.84 18.19
N GLN A 498 7.85 -4.27 17.02
CA GLN A 498 6.60 -4.32 16.29
C GLN A 498 6.25 -5.78 15.92
N LYS A 499 4.96 -6.12 15.96
CA LYS A 499 4.43 -7.41 15.50
C LYS A 499 4.72 -7.60 14.02
N SER A 500 5.16 -8.79 13.64
CA SER A 500 5.35 -9.16 12.23
C SER A 500 4.03 -9.27 11.47
N LYS A 501 2.95 -9.59 12.18
CA LYS A 501 1.58 -9.69 11.63
C LYS A 501 0.56 -9.18 12.64
N LEU A 502 -0.32 -8.30 12.18
CA LEU A 502 -1.46 -7.83 12.96
C LEU A 502 -2.64 -8.82 12.82
N SER A 503 -3.31 -9.08 13.93
CA SER A 503 -4.55 -9.86 13.97
C SER A 503 -5.76 -8.99 13.62
N ASP A 504 -6.91 -9.62 13.33
CA ASP A 504 -8.17 -8.88 13.10
C ASP A 504 -8.57 -8.02 14.31
N ALA A 505 -8.20 -8.45 15.52
CA ALA A 505 -8.41 -7.66 16.72
C ALA A 505 -7.52 -6.42 16.77
N ASP A 506 -6.25 -6.52 16.34
CA ASP A 506 -5.36 -5.37 16.21
C ASP A 506 -5.88 -4.39 15.15
N TRP A 507 -6.33 -4.90 14.01
CA TRP A 507 -6.94 -4.06 12.98
C TRP A 507 -8.21 -3.36 13.46
N THR A 508 -9.04 -4.04 14.27
CA THR A 508 -10.21 -3.39 14.88
C THR A 508 -9.83 -2.25 15.82
N LEU A 509 -8.71 -2.35 16.54
CA LEU A 509 -8.19 -1.25 17.35
C LEU A 509 -7.69 -0.07 16.50
N ILE A 510 -7.14 -0.35 15.32
CA ILE A 510 -6.54 0.67 14.45
C ILE A 510 -7.59 1.39 13.61
N THR A 511 -8.52 0.66 13.00
CA THR A 511 -9.46 1.22 12.01
C THR A 511 -10.94 1.17 12.42
N GLY A 512 -11.29 0.45 13.50
CA GLY A 512 -12.68 0.10 13.78
C GLY A 512 -13.12 -1.13 12.98
N ARG A 513 -14.41 -1.44 13.04
CA ARG A 513 -14.98 -2.63 12.36
C ARG A 513 -15.21 -2.41 10.87
N ASP A 514 -15.72 -1.24 10.52
CA ASP A 514 -16.05 -0.86 9.14
C ASP A 514 -16.00 0.67 9.01
N PRO A 515 -14.79 1.23 8.92
CA PRO A 515 -14.60 2.68 8.94
C PRO A 515 -15.20 3.36 7.69
N GLU A 516 -15.28 2.68 6.56
CA GLU A 516 -15.89 3.22 5.33
C GLU A 516 -17.39 3.44 5.48
N HIS A 517 -18.03 2.70 6.41
CA HIS A 517 -19.42 2.89 6.80
C HIS A 517 -19.57 3.51 8.20
N TYR A 518 -18.57 4.22 8.69
CA TYR A 518 -18.59 4.91 9.98
C TYR A 518 -18.83 3.98 11.19
N ASP A 519 -18.52 2.70 11.08
CA ASP A 519 -18.56 1.77 12.21
C ASP A 519 -17.21 1.73 12.93
N PHE A 520 -16.99 2.70 13.78
CA PHE A 520 -15.78 2.83 14.59
C PHE A 520 -15.82 2.03 15.90
N ARG A 521 -16.78 1.11 16.09
CA ARG A 521 -16.84 0.28 17.29
C ARG A 521 -15.55 -0.53 17.46
N GLY A 522 -15.01 -0.50 18.67
CA GLY A 522 -13.78 -1.23 19.01
C GLY A 522 -12.49 -0.53 18.64
N ILE A 523 -12.53 0.61 17.95
CA ILE A 523 -11.36 1.42 17.66
C ILE A 523 -10.73 1.96 18.96
N ASP A 524 -9.40 2.05 18.99
CA ASP A 524 -8.71 2.82 20.03
C ASP A 524 -9.01 4.30 19.88
N PHE A 525 -9.25 5.00 20.97
CA PHE A 525 -9.67 6.40 20.88
C PHE A 525 -8.59 7.31 20.23
N HIS A 526 -7.30 6.97 20.34
CA HIS A 526 -6.23 7.71 19.67
C HIS A 526 -6.31 7.65 18.15
N MET A 527 -6.99 6.64 17.61
CA MET A 527 -7.23 6.49 16.17
C MET A 527 -8.52 7.13 15.68
N LEU A 528 -9.29 7.77 16.58
CA LEU A 528 -10.47 8.55 16.19
C LEU A 528 -10.07 9.96 15.78
N GLU A 529 -10.37 10.34 14.56
CA GLU A 529 -10.33 11.74 14.15
C GLU A 529 -11.38 12.53 14.93
N SER A 530 -10.98 13.61 15.57
CA SER A 530 -11.90 14.45 16.34
C SER A 530 -11.37 15.86 16.49
N THR A 531 -12.23 16.85 16.27
CA THR A 531 -11.98 18.27 16.57
C THR A 531 -12.29 18.66 18.01
N ALA A 532 -12.77 17.72 18.81
CA ALA A 532 -13.07 17.88 20.23
C ALA A 532 -12.31 16.83 21.03
N GLU A 533 -12.19 17.07 22.35
CA GLU A 533 -11.67 16.07 23.26
C GLU A 533 -12.44 14.76 23.11
N ARG A 534 -11.70 13.67 22.87
CA ARG A 534 -12.30 12.35 22.67
C ARG A 534 -12.79 11.81 23.99
N THR A 535 -14.09 11.58 24.07
CA THR A 535 -14.74 10.98 25.24
C THR A 535 -15.40 9.68 24.85
N ALA A 536 -15.59 8.75 25.80
CA ALA A 536 -16.29 7.50 25.55
C ALA A 536 -17.69 7.79 25.01
N GLN A 537 -17.97 7.33 23.80
CA GLN A 537 -19.32 7.34 23.25
C GLN A 537 -19.77 5.91 22.97
N GLY A 538 -20.86 5.50 23.61
CA GLY A 538 -21.43 4.18 23.40
C GLY A 538 -20.51 3.03 23.83
N SER A 539 -20.24 2.10 22.92
CA SER A 539 -19.37 0.94 23.18
C SER A 539 -17.86 1.24 23.06
N MET A 540 -17.47 2.46 22.75
CA MET A 540 -16.07 2.89 22.80
C MET A 540 -15.68 3.21 24.26
N ALA A 541 -15.45 2.13 25.02
CA ALA A 541 -15.32 2.18 26.47
C ALA A 541 -14.02 2.81 27.00
N ASN A 542 -13.11 3.26 26.12
CA ASN A 542 -11.79 3.78 26.49
C ASN A 542 -11.63 5.24 26.09
N ALA A 543 -12.57 6.08 26.55
CA ALA A 543 -12.38 7.52 26.44
C ALA A 543 -11.04 7.95 27.03
N SER A 544 -10.44 8.96 26.44
CA SER A 544 -9.30 9.63 27.05
C SER A 544 -9.60 9.96 28.50
N LYS A 545 -8.74 9.49 29.38
CA LYS A 545 -8.78 9.86 30.80
C LYS A 545 -8.01 11.14 31.09
N CYS A 546 -7.43 11.73 30.04
CA CYS A 546 -6.55 12.89 30.09
C CYS A 546 -7.13 14.07 29.29
N PRO A 547 -8.20 14.74 29.80
CA PRO A 547 -8.79 15.89 29.12
C PRO A 547 -7.83 17.10 29.11
N SER A 548 -8.18 18.13 28.36
CA SER A 548 -7.39 19.38 28.24
C SER A 548 -7.07 20.08 29.58
N THR A 549 -7.81 19.75 30.63
CA THR A 549 -7.56 20.25 31.99
C THR A 549 -6.54 19.44 32.79
N ALA A 550 -6.13 18.29 32.27
CA ALA A 550 -5.17 17.40 32.90
C ALA A 550 -3.72 17.91 32.76
N ALA A 551 -2.82 17.34 33.55
CA ALA A 551 -1.39 17.61 33.40
C ALA A 551 -0.86 17.04 32.07
N ASP A 552 0.12 17.71 31.46
CA ASP A 552 0.82 17.21 30.30
C ASP A 552 1.50 15.88 30.63
N GLY A 553 1.48 14.96 29.66
CA GLY A 553 2.03 13.64 29.82
C GLY A 553 1.18 12.67 30.66
N CYS A 554 -0.05 13.03 31.02
CA CYS A 554 -0.95 12.11 31.71
C CYS A 554 -1.39 10.95 30.82
N ASP A 555 -1.46 11.16 29.49
CA ASP A 555 -1.56 10.10 28.50
C ASP A 555 -0.17 9.86 27.89
N PRO A 556 0.39 8.65 27.99
CA PRO A 556 1.73 8.37 27.50
C PRO A 556 1.81 8.30 25.97
N VAL A 557 0.68 8.31 25.25
CA VAL A 557 0.61 8.21 23.79
C VAL A 557 0.53 9.58 23.14
N ASN A 558 -0.42 10.41 23.54
CA ASN A 558 -0.65 11.74 22.95
C ASN A 558 -0.44 12.91 23.94
N GLY A 559 0.11 12.63 25.12
CA GLY A 559 0.30 13.62 26.19
C GLY A 559 -0.98 13.96 26.91
N ARG A 560 -1.99 14.42 26.25
CA ARG A 560 -3.37 14.68 26.69
C ARG A 560 -4.24 15.13 25.53
N GLU A 561 -5.54 15.03 25.65
CA GLU A 561 -6.46 15.73 24.75
C GLU A 561 -6.35 17.25 24.92
N TRP A 562 -6.63 18.01 23.88
CA TRP A 562 -6.50 19.47 23.93
C TRP A 562 -7.69 20.19 23.26
N ALA A 563 -7.89 21.46 23.63
CA ALA A 563 -8.97 22.25 23.08
C ALA A 563 -8.55 22.87 21.74
N THR A 564 -8.88 22.20 20.64
CA THR A 564 -8.49 22.56 19.27
C THR A 564 -9.19 23.81 18.74
N GLY A 565 -10.23 24.29 19.41
CA GLY A 565 -11.10 25.35 18.89
C GLY A 565 -11.89 24.94 17.64
N LYS A 566 -11.98 23.64 17.34
CA LYS A 566 -12.54 23.04 16.11
C LYS A 566 -11.76 23.39 14.84
N ALA A 567 -10.54 23.88 14.96
CA ALA A 567 -9.69 24.27 13.84
C ALA A 567 -8.56 23.26 13.60
N ASP A 568 -8.55 22.18 14.38
CA ASP A 568 -7.52 21.16 14.34
C ASP A 568 -8.05 19.83 14.87
N LEU A 569 -7.29 18.75 14.72
CA LEU A 569 -7.62 17.41 15.19
C LEU A 569 -6.84 17.05 16.47
N GLN A 570 -7.33 16.04 17.18
CA GLN A 570 -6.60 15.42 18.29
C GLN A 570 -5.50 14.51 17.74
N PHE A 571 -4.34 14.48 18.41
CA PHE A 571 -3.20 13.67 17.99
C PHE A 571 -3.46 12.17 18.20
N ALA A 572 -3.00 11.34 17.25
CA ALA A 572 -2.89 9.90 17.44
C ALA A 572 -1.76 9.56 18.40
N CYS A 573 -0.61 10.18 18.21
CA CYS A 573 0.56 10.05 19.09
C CYS A 573 1.45 11.29 19.03
N ILE A 574 2.31 11.42 20.03
CA ILE A 574 3.39 12.41 20.05
C ILE A 574 4.71 11.71 20.35
N PHE A 575 5.83 12.33 19.99
CA PHE A 575 7.17 11.87 20.30
C PHE A 575 8.10 13.04 20.57
N LYS A 576 9.11 12.84 21.39
CA LYS A 576 10.03 13.91 21.78
C LYS A 576 10.97 14.27 20.63
N LEU A 577 11.09 15.58 20.37
CA LEU A 577 12.04 16.08 19.38
C LEU A 577 13.48 15.90 19.84
N SER A 578 14.39 15.58 18.94
CA SER A 578 15.82 15.49 19.21
C SER A 578 16.42 16.83 19.68
N ALA A 579 15.87 17.94 19.21
CA ALA A 579 16.16 19.29 19.64
C ALA A 579 14.88 20.11 19.72
N PRO A 580 14.63 20.83 20.83
CA PRO A 580 13.49 21.74 20.94
C PRO A 580 13.55 22.86 19.89
N LYS A 581 12.39 23.22 19.32
CA LYS A 581 12.24 24.31 18.33
C LYS A 581 11.71 25.57 19.04
N ASP A 582 12.44 26.68 19.01
CA ASP A 582 11.95 27.98 19.47
C ASP A 582 11.10 28.66 18.41
N CYS A 583 9.78 28.58 18.52
CA CYS A 583 8.83 29.12 17.56
C CYS A 583 8.81 30.69 17.50
N THR A 584 9.59 31.36 18.31
CA THR A 584 9.82 32.82 18.18
C THR A 584 10.97 33.15 17.23
N SER A 585 11.86 32.20 17.00
CA SER A 585 12.99 32.32 16.12
C SER A 585 12.58 32.07 14.66
N LYS A 586 13.12 32.87 13.76
CA LYS A 586 13.02 32.63 12.31
C LYS A 586 14.23 31.89 11.75
N THR A 587 15.03 31.29 12.64
CA THR A 587 16.30 30.67 12.25
C THR A 587 16.18 29.21 11.83
N PHE A 588 15.06 28.57 12.08
CA PHE A 588 14.79 27.23 11.55
C PHE A 588 13.80 27.31 10.37
N GLU A 589 14.01 26.46 9.42
CA GLU A 589 13.29 26.46 8.15
C GLU A 589 11.94 25.73 8.26
N GLY A 590 11.68 25.06 9.37
CA GLY A 590 10.54 24.20 9.55
C GLY A 590 9.32 24.87 10.18
N ALA A 591 8.18 24.19 10.09
CA ALA A 591 6.97 24.55 10.79
C ALA A 591 7.12 24.41 12.31
N CYS A 592 6.39 25.21 13.04
CA CYS A 592 6.44 25.23 14.50
C CYS A 592 5.04 25.42 15.09
N ASP A 593 4.58 24.41 15.82
CA ASP A 593 3.22 24.34 16.36
C ASP A 593 3.00 25.25 17.59
N CYS A 594 4.06 25.82 18.17
CA CYS A 594 4.00 26.64 19.39
C CYS A 594 4.11 28.14 19.13
N ALA A 595 3.62 28.65 18.00
CA ALA A 595 3.77 30.02 17.56
C ALA A 595 3.13 31.03 18.51
N GLN A 596 3.80 32.22 18.69
CA GLN A 596 3.35 33.27 19.64
C GLN A 596 1.97 33.84 19.38
N THR A 597 1.58 33.90 18.10
CA THR A 597 0.36 34.60 17.67
C THR A 597 -0.90 33.79 17.90
N ASN A 598 -0.79 32.47 18.14
CA ASN A 598 -1.94 31.61 18.35
C ASN A 598 -1.92 30.94 19.74
N SER A 599 -2.69 31.53 20.67
CA SER A 599 -2.80 30.99 22.04
C SER A 599 -3.47 29.61 22.10
N THR A 600 -4.30 29.28 21.13
CA THR A 600 -4.96 27.98 21.07
C THR A 600 -3.94 26.87 20.67
N SER A 601 -3.13 27.11 19.64
CA SER A 601 -2.07 26.19 19.25
C SER A 601 -1.08 25.94 20.37
N ARG A 602 -0.68 26.94 21.14
CA ARG A 602 0.21 26.79 22.30
C ARG A 602 -0.37 25.95 23.44
N ASN A 603 -1.68 25.76 23.49
CA ASN A 603 -2.31 24.93 24.51
C ASN A 603 -2.28 23.44 24.22
N THR A 604 -1.41 22.98 23.35
CA THR A 604 -1.20 21.57 23.06
C THR A 604 -0.18 20.95 24.02
N SER A 605 -0.11 19.62 24.03
CA SER A 605 0.95 18.88 24.71
C SER A 605 2.31 18.98 24.01
N LEU A 606 2.39 19.57 22.81
CA LEU A 606 3.62 19.71 22.04
C LEU A 606 4.58 20.78 22.59
N CYS A 607 4.01 21.80 23.26
CA CYS A 607 4.75 22.97 23.69
C CYS A 607 5.29 22.83 25.12
N ASP A 608 6.46 23.39 25.37
CA ASP A 608 7.06 23.41 26.70
C ASP A 608 6.18 24.15 27.71
N LYS A 609 6.33 23.83 28.99
CA LYS A 609 5.64 24.50 30.07
C LYS A 609 6.65 25.18 30.97
N PRO A 610 6.79 26.51 30.85
CA PRO A 610 7.76 27.26 31.66
C PRO A 610 7.57 27.00 33.16
N ALA A 611 8.67 26.96 33.90
CA ALA A 611 8.67 26.73 35.33
C ALA A 611 7.80 27.79 36.07
N GLY A 612 6.86 27.30 36.87
CA GLY A 612 5.91 28.14 37.60
C GLY A 612 4.57 28.38 36.93
N SER A 613 4.39 27.90 35.70
CA SER A 613 3.07 27.89 35.05
C SER A 613 2.16 26.84 35.69
N THR A 614 0.97 27.23 36.12
CA THR A 614 -0.03 26.34 36.74
C THR A 614 -1.26 26.28 35.87
N GLY A 615 -1.82 25.07 35.69
CA GLY A 615 -3.06 24.84 34.93
C GLY A 615 -2.86 24.67 33.41
N PRO A 616 -3.94 24.35 32.68
CA PRO A 616 -3.95 24.32 31.24
C PRO A 616 -3.74 25.70 30.64
N GLY A 617 -2.98 25.85 29.57
CA GLY A 617 -2.79 27.11 28.85
C GLY A 617 -1.59 27.97 29.28
N GLY A 618 -0.72 27.49 30.15
CA GLY A 618 0.54 28.16 30.53
C GLY A 618 1.75 27.78 29.65
N HIS A 619 1.54 27.28 28.45
CA HIS A 619 2.61 26.80 27.57
C HIS A 619 3.41 27.92 26.96
N GLY A 620 4.68 27.68 26.77
CA GLY A 620 5.62 28.58 26.10
C GLY A 620 5.55 28.46 24.56
N THR A 621 6.57 29.03 23.96
CA THR A 621 6.73 29.09 22.51
C THR A 621 7.82 28.13 22.01
N THR A 622 8.23 27.19 22.85
CA THR A 622 9.19 26.17 22.50
C THR A 622 8.47 24.85 22.25
N GLN A 623 8.56 24.33 21.05
CA GLN A 623 8.04 23.02 20.71
C GLN A 623 9.03 21.94 21.15
N ILE A 624 8.57 20.96 21.92
CA ILE A 624 9.38 19.86 22.47
C ILE A 624 8.95 18.48 21.99
N TYR A 625 7.77 18.38 21.40
CA TYR A 625 7.26 17.14 20.80
C TYR A 625 6.83 17.35 19.35
N GLY A 626 7.07 16.32 18.51
CA GLY A 626 6.44 16.13 17.23
C GLY A 626 5.09 15.41 17.40
N LYS A 627 4.24 15.48 16.39
CA LYS A 627 2.88 14.93 16.39
C LYS A 627 2.66 14.00 15.21
N ALA A 628 1.62 13.18 15.30
CA ALA A 628 0.95 12.60 14.16
C ALA A 628 -0.56 12.51 14.43
N TYR A 629 -1.37 12.78 13.41
CA TYR A 629 -2.82 12.59 13.44
C TYR A 629 -3.19 11.16 13.00
N PRO A 630 -4.43 10.69 13.27
CA PRO A 630 -4.87 9.36 12.83
C PRO A 630 -4.90 9.25 11.31
N SER A 631 -4.00 8.47 10.72
CA SER A 631 -3.93 8.25 9.26
C SER A 631 -4.73 6.99 8.87
N VAL A 632 -6.05 7.04 9.08
CA VAL A 632 -6.93 5.86 8.97
C VAL A 632 -7.03 5.34 7.53
N ARG A 633 -7.00 6.22 6.52
CA ARG A 633 -7.14 5.84 5.11
C ARG A 633 -5.96 5.01 4.63
N GLU A 634 -4.75 5.36 5.02
CA GLU A 634 -3.51 4.62 4.75
C GLU A 634 -3.56 3.24 5.41
N MET A 635 -4.11 3.16 6.63
CA MET A 635 -4.30 1.89 7.35
C MET A 635 -5.33 0.99 6.65
N ILE A 636 -6.44 1.53 6.15
CA ILE A 636 -7.46 0.77 5.40
C ILE A 636 -6.85 0.16 4.13
N ILE A 637 -6.05 0.92 3.37
CA ILE A 637 -5.38 0.42 2.17
C ILE A 637 -4.42 -0.72 2.54
N ALA A 638 -3.57 -0.53 3.55
CA ALA A 638 -2.64 -1.56 4.00
C ALA A 638 -3.36 -2.83 4.47
N HIS A 639 -4.46 -2.69 5.24
CA HIS A 639 -5.27 -3.81 5.70
C HIS A 639 -5.87 -4.61 4.52
N ALA A 640 -6.41 -3.92 3.52
CA ALA A 640 -7.01 -4.55 2.34
C ALA A 640 -6.01 -5.35 1.50
N LEU A 641 -4.73 -4.98 1.51
CA LEU A 641 -3.67 -5.71 0.82
C LEU A 641 -3.14 -6.94 1.58
N LYS A 642 -3.56 -7.16 2.81
CA LYS A 642 -3.20 -8.33 3.63
C LYS A 642 -1.68 -8.49 3.80
N ASP A 643 -1.11 -9.58 3.26
CA ASP A 643 0.32 -9.86 3.38
C ASP A 643 1.21 -8.89 2.58
N GLN A 644 0.69 -8.15 1.61
CA GLN A 644 1.38 -7.08 0.89
C GLN A 644 1.24 -5.70 1.56
N GLY A 645 0.34 -5.57 2.56
CA GLY A 645 0.19 -4.35 3.34
C GLY A 645 1.08 -4.35 4.58
N ILE A 646 1.81 -3.26 4.77
CA ILE A 646 2.74 -3.06 5.89
C ILE A 646 2.35 -1.77 6.59
N VAL A 647 2.33 -1.78 7.91
CA VAL A 647 2.06 -0.60 8.73
C VAL A 647 3.18 -0.42 9.74
N SER A 648 3.61 0.81 9.92
CA SER A 648 4.51 1.22 10.99
C SER A 648 4.11 2.60 11.51
N SER A 649 4.44 2.86 12.77
CA SER A 649 4.16 4.14 13.40
C SER A 649 5.12 5.23 12.92
N LEU A 650 4.58 6.41 12.68
CA LEU A 650 5.37 7.62 12.50
C LEU A 650 5.96 8.13 13.83
N CYS A 651 5.32 7.80 14.97
CA CYS A 651 5.88 8.07 16.28
C CYS A 651 6.83 6.91 16.68
N PRO A 652 8.13 7.17 16.81
CA PRO A 652 9.12 6.12 17.04
C PRO A 652 8.95 5.47 18.41
N ILE A 653 9.36 4.21 18.53
CA ILE A 653 9.41 3.48 19.80
C ILE A 653 10.50 4.08 20.69
N HIS A 654 11.71 4.25 20.13
CA HIS A 654 12.82 4.92 20.77
C HIS A 654 13.19 6.20 20.00
N GLU A 655 13.24 7.31 20.72
CA GLU A 655 13.47 8.66 20.16
C GLU A 655 14.96 9.03 20.09
N SER A 656 15.83 8.24 20.69
CA SER A 656 17.28 8.45 20.68
C SER A 656 18.04 7.16 20.40
N ASP A 657 19.02 7.23 19.52
CA ASP A 657 19.98 6.13 19.33
C ASP A 657 20.98 6.13 20.49
N ASN A 658 21.08 5.01 21.19
CA ASN A 658 22.06 4.83 22.25
C ASN A 658 23.51 4.64 21.73
N GLY A 659 23.74 4.86 20.43
CA GLY A 659 25.04 4.74 19.77
C GLY A 659 25.50 3.31 19.50
N MET A 660 24.63 2.31 19.73
CA MET A 660 24.94 0.88 19.57
C MET A 660 24.07 0.20 18.49
N GLY A 661 23.43 1.00 17.62
CA GLY A 661 22.58 0.44 16.57
C GLY A 661 21.25 -0.08 17.11
N ASP A 662 20.58 0.71 17.94
CA ASP A 662 19.30 0.36 18.53
C ASP A 662 18.25 0.01 17.46
N PRO A 663 17.76 -1.24 17.40
CA PRO A 663 16.82 -1.67 16.37
C PRO A 663 15.44 -1.04 16.49
N LEU A 664 15.13 -0.37 17.61
CA LEU A 664 13.85 0.29 17.86
C LEU A 664 13.94 1.82 17.68
N TYR A 665 15.11 2.36 17.34
CA TYR A 665 15.30 3.80 17.13
C TYR A 665 14.69 4.28 15.83
N GLY A 666 13.97 5.41 15.90
CA GLY A 666 13.41 6.09 14.73
C GLY A 666 12.56 5.16 13.88
N TYR A 667 12.82 5.11 12.56
CA TYR A 667 12.09 4.26 11.61
C TYR A 667 12.79 2.93 11.30
N ARG A 668 13.77 2.50 12.07
CA ARG A 668 14.35 1.14 11.95
C ARG A 668 13.32 0.02 12.07
N PRO A 669 12.29 0.09 12.97
CA PRO A 669 11.21 -0.88 12.98
C PRO A 669 10.41 -0.94 11.68
N ALA A 670 10.16 0.21 11.05
CA ALA A 670 9.49 0.30 9.76
C ALA A 670 10.33 -0.34 8.65
N VAL A 671 11.61 0.02 8.58
CA VAL A 671 12.58 -0.57 7.64
C VAL A 671 12.62 -2.09 7.80
N LYS A 672 12.69 -2.57 9.04
CA LYS A 672 12.66 -4.01 9.33
C LYS A 672 11.39 -4.66 8.81
N ALA A 673 10.24 -4.09 9.11
CA ALA A 673 8.94 -4.62 8.67
C ALA A 673 8.83 -4.67 7.14
N ILE A 674 9.28 -3.64 6.45
CA ILE A 674 9.29 -3.58 4.98
C ILE A 674 10.17 -4.69 4.42
N ILE A 675 11.43 -4.78 4.86
CA ILE A 675 12.37 -5.76 4.33
C ILE A 675 11.93 -7.20 4.66
N ASP A 676 11.42 -7.46 5.85
CA ASP A 676 10.95 -8.78 6.25
C ASP A 676 9.76 -9.25 5.38
N ARG A 677 8.95 -8.33 4.84
CA ARG A 677 7.89 -8.64 3.87
C ARG A 677 8.44 -8.82 2.46
N LEU A 678 9.31 -7.93 2.00
CA LEU A 678 9.97 -8.04 0.70
C LEU A 678 10.79 -9.33 0.58
N LYS A 679 11.43 -9.73 1.67
CA LYS A 679 12.19 -10.99 1.80
C LYS A 679 11.40 -12.21 1.31
N VAL A 680 10.10 -12.28 1.56
CA VAL A 680 9.25 -13.40 1.13
C VAL A 680 9.25 -13.55 -0.40
N SER A 681 9.21 -12.41 -1.13
CA SER A 681 9.25 -12.42 -2.59
C SER A 681 10.67 -12.46 -3.17
N LEU A 682 11.66 -11.95 -2.41
CA LEU A 682 13.08 -12.00 -2.79
C LEU A 682 13.71 -13.36 -2.54
N SER A 683 13.20 -14.12 -1.58
CA SER A 683 13.68 -15.46 -1.27
C SER A 683 13.24 -16.45 -2.35
N THR A 684 14.09 -17.42 -2.62
CA THR A 684 13.71 -18.59 -3.42
C THR A 684 12.47 -19.21 -2.78
N GLN A 685 11.39 -19.38 -3.54
CA GLN A 685 10.17 -19.97 -2.98
C GLN A 685 10.44 -21.40 -2.53
N CYS A 686 10.36 -21.63 -1.23
CA CYS A 686 10.45 -22.96 -0.68
C CYS A 686 9.26 -23.81 -1.16
N LEU A 687 9.51 -25.08 -1.46
CA LEU A 687 8.39 -25.99 -1.70
C LEU A 687 7.58 -26.13 -0.41
N PRO A 688 6.24 -26.05 -0.47
CA PRO A 688 5.38 -26.07 0.71
C PRO A 688 5.42 -27.39 1.47
N GLN A 689 5.82 -28.47 0.80
CA GLN A 689 5.91 -29.80 1.39
C GLN A 689 7.09 -30.60 0.83
N LYS A 690 7.55 -31.54 1.63
CA LYS A 690 8.56 -32.50 1.23
C LYS A 690 8.00 -33.44 0.16
N LEU A 691 8.77 -33.64 -0.92
CA LEU A 691 8.42 -34.58 -1.98
C LEU A 691 9.05 -35.96 -1.70
N THR A 692 8.32 -36.99 -2.05
CA THR A 692 8.80 -38.36 -1.90
C THR A 692 9.53 -38.76 -3.17
N LEU A 693 10.80 -39.21 -3.04
CA LEU A 693 11.57 -39.75 -4.16
C LEU A 693 11.03 -41.12 -4.57
N ASP A 694 10.99 -41.38 -5.86
CA ASP A 694 10.74 -42.71 -6.39
C ASP A 694 11.98 -43.63 -6.25
N ALA A 695 11.85 -44.89 -6.66
CA ALA A 695 12.94 -45.87 -6.59
C ALA A 695 14.15 -45.49 -7.47
N SER A 696 13.97 -44.61 -8.44
CA SER A 696 15.01 -44.11 -9.33
C SER A 696 15.68 -42.84 -8.80
N GLY A 697 15.14 -42.25 -7.71
CA GLY A 697 15.64 -41.01 -7.10
C GLY A 697 15.07 -39.72 -7.71
N ASN A 698 13.99 -39.82 -8.50
CA ASN A 698 13.27 -38.67 -9.04
C ASN A 698 12.11 -38.30 -8.11
N VAL A 699 11.70 -37.05 -8.16
CA VAL A 699 10.44 -36.63 -7.55
C VAL A 699 9.30 -36.75 -8.57
N PRO A 700 8.07 -37.04 -8.13
CA PRO A 700 6.93 -37.17 -9.04
C PRO A 700 6.44 -35.81 -9.50
N CYS A 701 7.34 -35.00 -10.04
CA CYS A 701 7.10 -33.63 -10.50
C CYS A 701 7.53 -33.47 -11.95
N LEU A 702 6.83 -32.55 -12.63
CA LEU A 702 7.17 -32.12 -13.98
C LEU A 702 7.33 -30.60 -13.98
N ILE A 703 8.40 -30.10 -14.57
CA ILE A 703 8.56 -28.69 -14.84
C ILE A 703 8.31 -28.45 -16.32
N LEU A 704 7.25 -27.69 -16.60
CA LEU A 704 6.83 -27.30 -17.93
C LEU A 704 7.20 -25.84 -18.16
N VAL A 705 7.83 -25.57 -19.29
CA VAL A 705 8.31 -24.25 -19.68
C VAL A 705 7.55 -23.82 -20.93
N THR A 706 6.71 -22.79 -20.81
CA THR A 706 6.03 -22.15 -21.94
C THR A 706 6.90 -21.01 -22.46
N LEU A 707 7.37 -21.12 -23.69
CA LEU A 707 8.30 -20.18 -24.31
C LEU A 707 7.54 -19.05 -25.01
N PRO A 708 8.03 -17.79 -24.95
CA PRO A 708 7.41 -16.67 -25.67
C PRO A 708 7.55 -16.82 -27.20
N SER A 709 8.56 -17.56 -27.67
CA SER A 709 8.81 -17.87 -29.09
C SER A 709 9.83 -19.02 -29.19
N GLY A 710 9.98 -19.59 -30.39
CA GLY A 710 10.96 -20.67 -30.66
C GLY A 710 10.37 -22.05 -30.48
N GLY A 711 11.16 -23.04 -30.01
CA GLY A 711 10.76 -24.42 -29.79
C GLY A 711 11.64 -25.11 -28.76
N CYS A 712 11.33 -26.37 -28.43
CA CYS A 712 12.09 -27.13 -27.44
C CYS A 712 13.51 -27.41 -27.95
N ASN A 713 14.50 -27.20 -27.10
CA ASN A 713 15.92 -27.39 -27.41
C ASN A 713 16.56 -28.26 -26.32
N ALA A 714 16.79 -29.51 -26.68
CA ALA A 714 17.40 -30.52 -25.78
C ALA A 714 18.82 -30.12 -25.30
N ALA A 715 19.54 -29.27 -26.04
CA ALA A 715 20.89 -28.82 -25.66
C ALA A 715 20.87 -27.93 -24.41
N ILE A 716 19.73 -27.31 -24.10
CA ILE A 716 19.52 -26.50 -22.90
C ILE A 716 18.50 -27.16 -21.94
N GLY A 717 18.36 -28.48 -22.01
CA GLY A 717 17.50 -29.26 -21.11
C GLY A 717 16.00 -29.19 -21.39
N LEU A 718 15.58 -28.58 -22.50
CA LEU A 718 14.17 -28.42 -22.88
C LEU A 718 13.76 -29.55 -23.86
N GLY A 719 13.14 -30.59 -23.35
CA GLY A 719 12.61 -31.73 -24.11
C GLY A 719 11.14 -31.57 -24.51
N ASP A 720 10.68 -32.49 -25.36
CA ASP A 720 9.27 -32.56 -25.76
C ASP A 720 8.40 -33.05 -24.59
N VAL A 721 7.19 -32.54 -24.49
CA VAL A 721 6.20 -32.93 -23.49
C VAL A 721 5.34 -34.07 -24.03
N ASP A 722 4.97 -35.04 -23.20
CA ASP A 722 3.97 -36.06 -23.57
C ASP A 722 2.70 -35.40 -24.15
N PRO A 723 2.22 -35.82 -25.32
CA PRO A 723 1.11 -35.15 -26.00
C PRO A 723 -0.18 -35.10 -25.18
N THR A 724 -0.46 -36.12 -24.36
CA THR A 724 -1.68 -36.16 -23.53
C THR A 724 -1.57 -35.17 -22.37
N LEU A 725 -0.40 -35.10 -21.76
CA LEU A 725 -0.09 -34.14 -20.70
C LEU A 725 -0.12 -32.72 -21.24
N LEU A 726 0.51 -32.48 -22.39
CA LEU A 726 0.55 -31.17 -23.05
C LEU A 726 -0.87 -30.63 -23.34
N ALA A 727 -1.76 -31.51 -23.84
CA ALA A 727 -3.12 -31.13 -24.15
C ALA A 727 -3.88 -30.70 -22.89
N ARG A 728 -3.72 -31.42 -21.76
CA ARG A 728 -4.33 -31.08 -20.47
C ARG A 728 -3.77 -29.78 -19.90
N PHE A 729 -2.47 -29.60 -19.98
CA PHE A 729 -1.79 -28.41 -19.51
C PHE A 729 -2.25 -27.17 -20.28
N ARG A 730 -2.31 -27.26 -21.61
CA ARG A 730 -2.81 -26.19 -22.48
C ARG A 730 -4.26 -25.82 -22.21
N ALA A 731 -5.12 -26.81 -21.96
CA ALA A 731 -6.50 -26.55 -21.57
C ALA A 731 -6.57 -25.74 -20.25
N SER A 732 -5.78 -26.14 -19.26
CA SER A 732 -5.70 -25.39 -17.98
C SER A 732 -5.13 -23.99 -18.12
N GLN A 733 -4.13 -23.80 -18.99
CA GLN A 733 -3.60 -22.46 -19.29
C GLN A 733 -4.64 -21.58 -19.98
N HIS A 734 -5.38 -22.13 -20.92
CA HIS A 734 -6.47 -21.44 -21.62
C HIS A 734 -7.57 -21.01 -20.65
N ASP A 735 -8.04 -21.92 -19.80
CA ASP A 735 -9.07 -21.63 -18.80
C ASP A 735 -8.60 -20.52 -17.84
N THR A 736 -7.35 -20.61 -17.38
CA THR A 736 -6.75 -19.58 -16.52
C THR A 736 -6.65 -18.23 -17.23
N TRP A 737 -6.27 -18.23 -18.50
CA TRP A 737 -6.20 -17.03 -19.33
C TRP A 737 -7.58 -16.38 -19.51
N ILE A 738 -8.64 -17.19 -19.73
CA ILE A 738 -10.02 -16.69 -19.81
C ILE A 738 -10.45 -16.05 -18.48
N VAL A 739 -10.24 -16.77 -17.36
CA VAL A 739 -10.61 -16.29 -16.01
C VAL A 739 -9.90 -14.98 -15.67
N ASN A 740 -8.65 -14.83 -16.10
CA ASN A 740 -7.87 -13.60 -15.90
C ASN A 740 -8.18 -12.48 -16.92
N GLY A 741 -9.21 -12.63 -17.73
CA GLY A 741 -9.65 -11.60 -18.68
C GLY A 741 -8.77 -11.48 -19.92
N GLY A 742 -7.96 -12.50 -20.25
CA GLY A 742 -7.03 -12.49 -21.37
C GLY A 742 -7.67 -12.15 -22.71
N GLN A 743 -8.93 -12.58 -22.95
CA GLN A 743 -9.68 -12.23 -24.17
C GLN A 743 -9.95 -10.74 -24.31
N LYS A 744 -10.11 -10.03 -23.18
CA LYS A 744 -10.39 -8.58 -23.17
C LYS A 744 -9.11 -7.75 -23.24
N SER A 745 -8.00 -8.27 -22.71
CA SER A 745 -6.71 -7.58 -22.65
C SER A 745 -5.88 -7.68 -23.94
N GLY A 746 -6.30 -8.47 -24.93
CA GLY A 746 -5.50 -8.74 -26.13
C GLY A 746 -4.19 -9.49 -25.86
N ALA A 747 -4.03 -10.02 -24.63
CA ALA A 747 -2.86 -10.82 -24.27
C ALA A 747 -2.82 -12.12 -25.08
N THR A 748 -1.63 -12.54 -25.49
CA THR A 748 -1.43 -13.83 -26.17
C THR A 748 -1.88 -14.96 -25.25
N ASP A 749 -2.72 -15.85 -25.76
CA ASP A 749 -3.13 -17.05 -25.02
C ASP A 749 -1.91 -17.97 -24.84
N PRO A 750 -1.44 -18.19 -23.60
CA PRO A 750 -0.26 -19.00 -23.34
C PRO A 750 -0.41 -20.46 -23.80
N SER A 751 -1.63 -20.96 -23.93
CA SER A 751 -1.92 -22.31 -24.44
C SER A 751 -1.52 -22.49 -25.90
N THR A 752 -1.37 -21.41 -26.65
CA THR A 752 -0.95 -21.44 -28.06
C THR A 752 0.57 -21.38 -28.25
N LEU A 753 1.31 -21.12 -27.16
CA LEU A 753 2.75 -20.99 -27.19
C LEU A 753 3.47 -22.34 -27.10
N PRO A 754 4.71 -22.45 -27.60
CA PRO A 754 5.53 -23.64 -27.43
C PRO A 754 5.73 -23.99 -25.96
N THR A 755 5.46 -25.22 -25.57
CA THR A 755 5.64 -25.71 -24.21
C THR A 755 6.55 -26.90 -24.21
N CYS A 756 7.58 -26.88 -23.38
CA CYS A 756 8.64 -27.86 -23.25
C CYS A 756 8.69 -28.41 -21.82
N GLN A 757 9.24 -29.63 -21.67
CA GLN A 757 9.55 -30.17 -20.35
C GLN A 757 11.03 -29.94 -20.04
N LEU A 758 11.33 -29.45 -18.84
CA LEU A 758 12.70 -29.33 -18.36
C LEU A 758 13.15 -30.65 -17.72
N THR A 759 14.36 -31.08 -18.06
CA THR A 759 14.90 -32.37 -17.61
C THR A 759 15.20 -32.34 -16.10
N GLU A 760 14.73 -33.36 -15.36
CA GLU A 760 15.12 -33.60 -13.99
C GLU A 760 16.50 -34.26 -13.91
N LEU A 761 17.38 -33.71 -13.07
CA LEU A 761 18.67 -34.27 -12.71
C LEU A 761 18.55 -34.91 -11.34
N ASN A 762 19.00 -36.16 -11.19
CA ASN A 762 19.03 -36.81 -9.89
C ASN A 762 20.39 -37.46 -9.62
N LYS A 763 20.68 -37.72 -8.33
CA LYS A 763 22.00 -38.23 -7.90
C LYS A 763 22.31 -39.63 -8.43
N ASN A 764 21.33 -40.44 -8.75
CA ASN A 764 21.52 -41.82 -9.23
C ASN A 764 21.92 -41.84 -10.70
N THR A 765 21.31 -40.98 -11.52
CA THR A 765 21.54 -40.91 -12.97
C THR A 765 22.61 -39.90 -13.37
N ASN A 766 22.73 -38.80 -12.60
CA ASN A 766 23.61 -37.65 -12.87
C ASN A 766 24.51 -37.34 -11.68
N PRO A 767 25.31 -38.31 -11.14
CA PRO A 767 26.07 -38.07 -9.90
C PRO A 767 27.06 -36.90 -10.01
N ASN A 768 27.60 -36.64 -11.20
CA ASN A 768 28.57 -35.59 -11.45
C ASN A 768 27.95 -34.17 -11.51
N SER A 769 26.63 -34.11 -11.56
CA SER A 769 25.88 -32.87 -11.60
C SER A 769 25.63 -32.26 -10.22
N PHE A 770 26.05 -32.95 -9.15
CA PHE A 770 25.84 -32.54 -7.77
C PHE A 770 27.15 -32.26 -7.05
N ASP A 771 27.15 -31.17 -6.28
CA ASP A 771 28.25 -30.78 -5.40
C ASP A 771 28.30 -31.67 -4.12
N ALA A 772 29.31 -31.43 -3.26
CA ALA A 772 29.50 -32.14 -2.00
C ALA A 772 28.32 -31.96 -1.01
N ASN A 773 27.53 -30.88 -1.13
CA ASN A 773 26.35 -30.59 -0.32
C ASN A 773 25.08 -31.21 -0.91
N GLY A 774 25.18 -31.75 -2.14
CA GLY A 774 24.06 -32.36 -2.85
C GLY A 774 23.22 -31.37 -3.65
N SER A 775 23.74 -30.20 -3.98
CA SER A 775 23.11 -29.21 -4.87
C SER A 775 23.58 -29.38 -6.30
N CYS A 776 22.68 -29.18 -7.26
CA CYS A 776 23.01 -29.17 -8.69
C CYS A 776 23.24 -27.76 -9.24
N ALA A 777 23.23 -26.71 -8.42
CA ALA A 777 23.30 -25.32 -8.85
C ALA A 777 24.53 -24.99 -9.72
N ALA A 778 25.66 -25.64 -9.45
CA ALA A 778 26.92 -25.45 -10.18
C ALA A 778 27.12 -26.45 -11.33
N SER A 779 26.10 -27.25 -11.67
CA SER A 779 26.21 -28.26 -12.73
C SER A 779 26.31 -27.61 -14.10
N ASN A 780 27.12 -28.25 -14.98
CA ASN A 780 27.17 -27.90 -16.40
C ASN A 780 26.07 -28.63 -17.21
N ASP A 781 25.39 -29.63 -16.61
CA ASP A 781 24.23 -30.26 -17.21
C ASP A 781 23.01 -29.35 -17.10
N SER A 782 22.26 -29.24 -18.18
CA SER A 782 21.06 -28.39 -18.22
C SER A 782 19.84 -29.14 -17.68
N GLY A 783 19.16 -28.59 -16.70
CA GLY A 783 17.99 -29.20 -16.07
C GLY A 783 17.63 -28.60 -14.72
N TRP A 784 16.99 -29.38 -13.88
CA TRP A 784 16.64 -28.99 -12.51
C TRP A 784 16.82 -30.19 -11.56
N CYS A 785 16.99 -29.91 -10.29
CA CYS A 785 17.01 -30.95 -9.27
C CYS A 785 16.19 -30.57 -8.03
N TYR A 786 15.68 -31.61 -7.37
CA TYR A 786 15.09 -31.49 -6.03
C TYR A 786 16.17 -31.66 -4.97
N VAL A 787 16.20 -30.76 -3.99
CA VAL A 787 17.17 -30.77 -2.91
C VAL A 787 16.52 -30.57 -1.56
N GLU A 788 17.13 -31.14 -0.51
CA GLU A 788 16.70 -31.05 0.88
C GLU A 788 17.84 -30.58 1.80
N GLY A 789 17.49 -30.01 2.93
CA GLY A 789 18.44 -29.64 3.98
C GLY A 789 19.43 -28.57 3.51
N LYS A 790 20.72 -28.76 3.79
CA LYS A 790 21.78 -27.78 3.47
C LYS A 790 21.86 -27.41 1.98
N ALA A 791 21.52 -28.32 1.10
CA ALA A 791 21.52 -28.10 -0.34
C ALA A 791 20.38 -27.18 -0.79
N ALA A 792 19.31 -27.07 -0.01
CA ALA A 792 18.15 -26.24 -0.26
C ALA A 792 18.30 -24.79 0.27
N GLY A 793 19.46 -24.43 0.79
CA GLY A 793 19.72 -23.10 1.36
C GLY A 793 18.90 -22.83 2.62
N SER A 794 18.10 -21.74 2.63
CA SER A 794 17.21 -21.39 3.74
C SER A 794 15.89 -22.18 3.73
N CYS A 795 15.64 -22.98 2.68
CA CYS A 795 14.45 -23.81 2.57
C CYS A 795 14.66 -25.20 3.19
N PRO A 796 13.63 -25.82 3.82
CA PRO A 796 13.69 -27.24 4.17
C PRO A 796 13.87 -28.12 2.94
N GLN A 797 13.26 -27.72 1.82
CA GLN A 797 13.36 -28.34 0.50
C GLN A 797 13.12 -27.28 -0.59
N SER A 798 13.81 -27.46 -1.73
CA SER A 798 13.67 -26.58 -2.88
C SER A 798 13.92 -27.28 -4.21
N ILE A 799 13.52 -26.63 -5.31
CA ILE A 799 13.91 -26.96 -6.66
C ILE A 799 15.02 -26.00 -7.08
N ILE A 800 16.10 -26.53 -7.59
CA ILE A 800 17.23 -25.76 -8.10
C ILE A 800 17.33 -25.98 -9.61
N PHE A 801 17.53 -24.89 -10.34
CA PHE A 801 17.80 -24.93 -11.77
C PHE A 801 19.31 -24.83 -12.00
N THR A 802 19.81 -25.57 -12.97
CA THR A 802 21.22 -25.53 -13.36
C THR A 802 21.51 -24.40 -14.35
N GLN A 803 22.75 -24.22 -14.75
CA GLN A 803 23.13 -23.27 -15.80
C GLN A 803 22.42 -23.62 -17.11
N GLY A 804 21.54 -22.78 -17.56
CA GLY A 804 20.64 -22.99 -18.69
C GLY A 804 19.21 -22.65 -18.30
N GLU A 805 19.06 -21.57 -17.56
CA GLU A 805 17.74 -21.01 -17.20
C GLU A 805 16.83 -20.93 -18.41
N PRO A 806 15.52 -21.16 -18.23
CA PRO A 806 14.57 -20.91 -19.29
C PRO A 806 14.74 -19.50 -19.86
N PRO A 807 14.59 -19.33 -21.18
CA PRO A 807 14.82 -18.03 -21.82
C PRO A 807 14.01 -16.88 -21.16
N PRO A 808 14.49 -15.65 -21.21
CA PRO A 808 13.75 -14.51 -20.69
C PRO A 808 12.32 -14.45 -21.24
N GLY A 809 11.33 -14.24 -20.36
CA GLY A 809 9.91 -14.25 -20.73
C GLY A 809 9.25 -15.62 -20.79
N ALA A 810 9.97 -16.71 -20.54
CA ALA A 810 9.37 -18.03 -20.40
C ALA A 810 8.57 -18.16 -19.10
N GLN A 811 7.43 -18.86 -19.16
CA GLN A 811 6.62 -19.20 -17.98
C GLN A 811 6.97 -20.62 -17.53
N VAL A 812 7.36 -20.77 -16.27
CA VAL A 812 7.70 -22.06 -15.67
C VAL A 812 6.56 -22.52 -14.78
N SER A 813 6.11 -23.76 -14.98
CA SER A 813 5.03 -24.37 -14.19
C SER A 813 5.52 -25.69 -13.60
N LEU A 814 5.45 -25.81 -12.28
CA LEU A 814 5.70 -27.07 -11.57
C LEU A 814 4.38 -27.81 -11.38
N GLN A 815 4.35 -29.07 -11.76
CA GLN A 815 3.24 -29.99 -11.51
C GLN A 815 3.76 -31.20 -10.76
N CYS A 816 3.35 -31.39 -9.51
CA CYS A 816 3.68 -32.58 -8.71
C CYS A 816 2.44 -33.44 -8.49
N ILE A 817 2.62 -34.74 -8.55
CA ILE A 817 1.59 -35.73 -8.24
C ILE A 817 1.95 -36.35 -6.90
N GLU A 818 1.18 -36.11 -5.88
CA GLU A 818 1.31 -36.81 -4.61
C GLU A 818 0.77 -38.24 -4.74
N GLN A 819 1.62 -39.24 -4.58
CA GLN A 819 1.14 -40.62 -4.41
C GLN A 819 0.63 -40.75 -2.97
N ALA A 820 -0.66 -41.00 -2.80
CA ALA A 820 -1.19 -41.41 -1.50
C ALA A 820 -0.37 -42.62 -1.03
N ASN A 821 0.30 -42.50 0.12
CA ASN A 821 0.89 -43.64 0.80
C ASN A 821 -0.19 -44.71 0.95
N SER A 822 0.02 -45.84 0.33
CA SER A 822 -0.77 -47.04 0.64
C SER A 822 -0.63 -47.28 2.14
N LEU A 823 -1.73 -47.09 2.87
CA LEU A 823 -1.81 -47.58 4.23
C LEU A 823 -1.52 -49.10 4.16
N VAL A 824 -0.31 -49.46 4.52
CA VAL A 824 0.03 -50.83 4.82
C VAL A 824 -0.82 -51.16 6.03
N GLY A 825 -1.83 -52.00 5.81
CA GLY A 825 -2.67 -52.46 6.87
C GLY A 825 -1.81 -53.28 7.84
N ASP A 826 -1.74 -52.81 9.06
CA ASP A 826 -1.35 -53.63 10.19
C ASP A 826 -2.49 -54.63 10.38
N GLY A 827 -2.27 -55.84 9.85
CA GLY A 827 -3.03 -57.02 10.22
C GLY A 827 -2.58 -57.50 11.60
N GLY A 828 -3.50 -57.48 12.56
CA GLY A 828 -3.34 -58.06 13.89
C GLY A 828 -4.58 -57.78 14.70
#